data_f6230c8189e0659add240b488d871393
#
_entry.id   f6230c8189e0659add240b488d871393
#
_cell.length_a   1.000
_cell.length_b   1.000
_cell.length_c   1.000
_cell.angle_alpha   90.00
_cell.angle_beta   90.00
_cell.angle_gamma   90.00
#
_symmetry.space_group_name_H-M   'P 1'
#
loop_
_entity.id
_entity.type
_entity.pdbx_description
1 polymer ?
#
loop_
_entity_poly.entity_id
_entity_poly.type
_entity_poly.pdbx_seq_one_letter_code
_entity_poly.pdbx_strand_id
1 'polypeptide(L)'
;SDANVRSSAASALGSIGAESKAAVPQLILLLKDSDLNVRYGAAYALGSIGAESKTAVPQLIPLLKDSNADVRSSTADALVNIALSLQEKAKMLTSQELNQAVSNLESALKIVAEPKADFSKRDIANLRVYINVLKAEQNAKLFKLIGQNQWVAAAIIYLIFFPSLWLAILRLRPLWLLRINDALKPYEFKLPETLGGAPVRTRDLTFFSFFLYRTRVLDAWVSAHIKIVREQFSQIETVKSRATYIPVAFELDDKKVPELRGEDLQSIFTKKRICLLIWGEGGIGKTSIACQIADRAMEADKTKRLCKHLMIPILIEELESESLAAKHPFLEAISGQLKSISNHPTTIERELLQHLLQQRRILVITDHFSEMAETTQKEINPNSPDFPVNALVVTSRLDSTMRNVPKTTIHPLRIEGSELSAFMEKYLDKLGKLHLFNGSQFHYVCGDLAKLLEEIRIQGRSTTVLFAKLYADVLIAKMEGIKDENLPQNIPDLMLEYLKQLNRDVVENKLTDRTMYEDAQLLAWECLKLTYRPASTKIKDAINALSVLNSQNAEQRLNYLEEKLHLIQTNLPSQENVRFVLDPVAEYLAGLHLVETYDDNETKWRDFLIDADFLNAAEAIKGFMFAVRDCYLAKIPGAKDTDFLPQQIASRYNITIAVPLQSPQAVSPG
;
A
#
# COMPACT_ATOMS: atom_id res chain seq x y z
N SER A 1 28.75 -18.07 -73.30
CA SER A 1 30.19 -18.31 -73.44
C SER A 1 30.60 -19.50 -72.58
N ASP A 2 31.69 -20.18 -72.93
CA ASP A 2 32.28 -21.30 -72.22
C ASP A 2 32.65 -20.92 -70.80
N ALA A 3 32.41 -21.83 -69.82
CA ALA A 3 32.73 -21.61 -68.35
C ALA A 3 34.24 -21.43 -68.18
N ASN A 4 35.07 -22.17 -68.92
CA ASN A 4 36.54 -22.04 -68.87
C ASN A 4 37.01 -20.64 -69.27
N VAL A 5 36.38 -20.08 -70.25
CA VAL A 5 36.70 -18.70 -70.72
C VAL A 5 36.30 -17.67 -69.65
N ARG A 6 35.12 -17.82 -69.02
CA ARG A 6 34.68 -16.93 -67.97
C ARG A 6 35.60 -16.99 -66.75
N SER A 7 35.98 -18.23 -66.35
CA SER A 7 36.88 -18.45 -65.21
C SER A 7 38.27 -17.88 -65.45
N SER A 8 38.86 -18.17 -66.71
CA SER A 8 40.17 -17.63 -67.07
C SER A 8 40.17 -16.10 -67.16
N ALA A 9 39.11 -15.53 -67.70
CA ALA A 9 38.96 -14.08 -67.77
C ALA A 9 38.86 -13.45 -66.34
N ALA A 10 38.09 -14.07 -65.43
CA ALA A 10 38.03 -13.64 -64.06
C ALA A 10 39.42 -13.68 -63.35
N SER A 11 40.13 -14.80 -63.50
CA SER A 11 41.47 -14.97 -62.95
C SER A 11 42.47 -13.96 -63.51
N ALA A 12 42.44 -13.67 -64.81
CA ALA A 12 43.28 -12.67 -65.44
C ALA A 12 43.01 -11.25 -64.91
N LEU A 13 41.73 -10.90 -64.66
CA LEU A 13 41.37 -9.62 -64.01
C LEU A 13 41.89 -9.56 -62.60
N GLY A 14 41.87 -10.69 -61.86
CA GLY A 14 42.47 -10.79 -60.52
C GLY A 14 43.99 -10.58 -60.57
N SER A 15 44.71 -11.11 -61.58
CA SER A 15 46.16 -10.91 -61.69
C SER A 15 46.55 -9.46 -61.98
N ILE A 16 45.69 -8.70 -62.65
CA ILE A 16 45.85 -7.24 -62.83
C ILE A 16 45.63 -6.46 -61.49
N GLY A 17 44.85 -7.04 -60.57
CA GLY A 17 44.62 -6.45 -59.24
C GLY A 17 43.78 -5.17 -59.25
N ALA A 18 44.14 -4.19 -58.45
CA ALA A 18 43.37 -2.97 -58.18
C ALA A 18 43.03 -2.13 -59.47
N GLU A 19 43.83 -2.24 -60.51
CA GLU A 19 43.59 -1.54 -61.77
C GLU A 19 42.33 -2.09 -62.49
N SER A 20 41.97 -3.32 -62.20
CA SER A 20 40.75 -3.96 -62.73
C SER A 20 39.43 -3.54 -62.03
N LYS A 21 39.44 -2.47 -61.25
CA LYS A 21 38.25 -1.99 -60.51
C LYS A 21 37.00 -1.77 -61.38
N ALA A 22 37.20 -1.40 -62.66
CA ALA A 22 36.09 -1.24 -63.62
C ALA A 22 35.34 -2.59 -63.89
N ALA A 23 35.98 -3.73 -63.64
CA ALA A 23 35.39 -5.05 -63.86
C ALA A 23 34.64 -5.58 -62.60
N VAL A 24 34.69 -4.90 -61.44
CA VAL A 24 34.04 -5.31 -60.17
C VAL A 24 32.54 -5.62 -60.36
N PRO A 25 31.72 -4.79 -61.05
CA PRO A 25 30.31 -5.11 -61.26
C PRO A 25 30.09 -6.42 -62.01
N GLN A 26 30.93 -6.69 -63.05
CA GLN A 26 30.84 -7.93 -63.88
C GLN A 26 31.31 -9.13 -63.02
N LEU A 27 32.38 -9.01 -62.26
CA LEU A 27 32.83 -10.05 -61.32
C LEU A 27 31.78 -10.40 -60.26
N ILE A 28 31.05 -9.42 -59.77
CA ILE A 28 29.92 -9.62 -58.84
C ILE A 28 28.84 -10.52 -59.50
N LEU A 29 28.55 -10.32 -60.78
CA LEU A 29 27.57 -11.16 -61.48
C LEU A 29 28.07 -12.61 -61.59
N LEU A 30 29.40 -12.83 -61.82
CA LEU A 30 30.02 -14.15 -61.90
C LEU A 30 30.02 -14.90 -60.57
N LEU A 31 29.84 -14.24 -59.41
CA LEU A 31 29.67 -14.91 -58.12
C LEU A 31 28.40 -15.80 -58.06
N LYS A 32 27.45 -15.61 -58.99
CA LYS A 32 26.23 -16.39 -59.09
C LYS A 32 26.25 -17.39 -60.26
N ASP A 33 27.40 -17.60 -60.91
CA ASP A 33 27.51 -18.53 -62.03
C ASP A 33 27.23 -19.98 -61.60
N SER A 34 26.65 -20.78 -62.48
CA SER A 34 26.37 -22.17 -62.20
C SER A 34 27.64 -23.02 -62.07
N ASP A 35 28.71 -22.63 -62.74
CA ASP A 35 30.00 -23.33 -62.73
C ASP A 35 30.83 -22.90 -61.50
N LEU A 36 31.36 -23.88 -60.78
CA LEU A 36 32.13 -23.63 -59.55
C LEU A 36 33.46 -22.90 -59.78
N ASN A 37 34.15 -23.22 -60.96
CA ASN A 37 35.43 -22.58 -61.29
C ASN A 37 35.23 -21.08 -61.58
N VAL A 38 34.10 -20.75 -62.18
CA VAL A 38 33.74 -19.33 -62.45
C VAL A 38 33.47 -18.59 -61.14
N ARG A 39 32.71 -19.18 -60.18
CA ARG A 39 32.48 -18.55 -58.89
C ARG A 39 33.79 -18.42 -58.11
N TYR A 40 34.63 -19.46 -58.08
CA TYR A 40 35.96 -19.47 -57.49
C TYR A 40 36.84 -18.34 -58.07
N GLY A 41 36.99 -18.29 -59.41
CA GLY A 41 37.78 -17.27 -60.11
C GLY A 41 37.29 -15.84 -59.86
N ALA A 42 35.97 -15.64 -59.76
CA ALA A 42 35.36 -14.35 -59.46
C ALA A 42 35.66 -13.91 -58.00
N ALA A 43 35.53 -14.83 -57.05
CA ALA A 43 35.89 -14.53 -55.64
C ALA A 43 37.38 -14.19 -55.50
N TYR A 44 38.25 -15.01 -56.07
CA TYR A 44 39.71 -14.75 -56.12
C TYR A 44 40.03 -13.37 -56.71
N ALA A 45 39.47 -13.06 -57.89
CA ALA A 45 39.68 -11.77 -58.53
C ALA A 45 39.25 -10.58 -57.70
N LEU A 46 38.09 -10.66 -57.05
CA LEU A 46 37.59 -9.60 -56.16
C LEU A 46 38.51 -9.42 -54.93
N GLY A 47 39.03 -10.52 -54.37
CA GLY A 47 40.03 -10.46 -53.32
C GLY A 47 41.33 -9.79 -53.74
N SER A 48 41.85 -10.14 -54.94
CA SER A 48 43.06 -9.53 -55.51
C SER A 48 42.89 -8.04 -55.86
N ILE A 49 41.71 -7.60 -56.27
CA ILE A 49 41.38 -6.19 -56.50
C ILE A 49 41.36 -5.42 -55.14
N GLY A 50 41.09 -6.08 -54.05
CA GLY A 50 41.20 -5.52 -52.68
C GLY A 50 40.15 -4.46 -52.38
N ALA A 51 40.55 -3.33 -51.82
CA ALA A 51 39.66 -2.27 -51.32
C ALA A 51 38.70 -1.69 -52.41
N GLU A 52 39.11 -1.73 -53.65
CA GLU A 52 38.28 -1.24 -54.76
C GLU A 52 37.05 -2.17 -55.01
N SER A 53 37.09 -3.39 -54.50
CA SER A 53 36.00 -4.36 -54.55
C SER A 53 35.12 -4.37 -53.29
N LYS A 54 35.21 -3.38 -52.44
CA LYS A 54 34.43 -3.27 -51.16
C LYS A 54 32.90 -3.42 -51.38
N THR A 55 32.38 -3.02 -52.53
CA THR A 55 30.97 -3.14 -52.91
C THR A 55 30.54 -4.58 -53.16
N ALA A 56 31.50 -5.51 -53.38
CA ALA A 56 31.25 -6.92 -53.60
C ALA A 56 31.12 -7.70 -52.26
N VAL A 57 31.55 -7.14 -51.10
CA VAL A 57 31.53 -7.82 -49.79
C VAL A 57 30.13 -8.39 -49.45
N PRO A 58 29.01 -7.66 -49.59
CA PRO A 58 27.67 -8.23 -49.35
C PRO A 58 27.32 -9.46 -50.20
N GLN A 59 27.86 -9.50 -51.44
CA GLN A 59 27.61 -10.62 -52.39
C GLN A 59 28.57 -11.80 -52.17
N LEU A 60 29.75 -11.56 -51.57
CA LEU A 60 30.67 -12.62 -51.16
C LEU A 60 30.15 -13.35 -49.90
N ILE A 61 29.47 -12.67 -48.99
CA ILE A 61 28.98 -13.28 -47.74
C ILE A 61 28.15 -14.57 -47.98
N PRO A 62 27.18 -14.62 -48.89
CA PRO A 62 26.45 -15.86 -49.15
C PRO A 62 27.34 -17.03 -49.64
N LEU A 63 28.42 -16.73 -50.38
CA LEU A 63 29.34 -17.76 -50.87
C LEU A 63 30.19 -18.40 -49.78
N LEU A 64 30.27 -17.85 -48.61
CA LEU A 64 30.82 -18.54 -47.43
C LEU A 64 30.04 -19.81 -47.06
N LYS A 65 28.84 -19.96 -47.59
CA LYS A 65 27.99 -21.16 -47.44
C LYS A 65 27.79 -21.91 -48.75
N ASP A 66 28.67 -21.66 -49.78
CA ASP A 66 28.63 -22.39 -51.05
C ASP A 66 28.75 -23.90 -50.83
N SER A 67 28.13 -24.70 -51.69
CA SER A 67 28.21 -26.16 -51.66
C SER A 67 29.65 -26.69 -51.84
N ASN A 68 30.46 -26.00 -52.62
CA ASN A 68 31.83 -26.36 -52.90
C ASN A 68 32.82 -25.75 -51.92
N ALA A 69 33.75 -26.57 -51.39
CA ALA A 69 34.70 -26.14 -50.39
C ALA A 69 35.74 -25.14 -50.91
N ASP A 70 36.17 -25.28 -52.16
CA ASP A 70 37.16 -24.38 -52.75
C ASP A 70 36.58 -22.98 -52.99
N VAL A 71 35.29 -22.90 -53.34
CA VAL A 71 34.58 -21.61 -53.45
C VAL A 71 34.46 -20.96 -52.06
N ARG A 72 34.12 -21.73 -51.01
CA ARG A 72 34.06 -21.19 -49.64
C ARG A 72 35.43 -20.65 -49.21
N SER A 73 36.53 -21.43 -49.42
CA SER A 73 37.88 -21.02 -49.05
C SER A 73 38.30 -19.76 -49.80
N SER A 74 38.18 -19.76 -51.14
CA SER A 74 38.51 -18.59 -51.98
C SER A 74 37.72 -17.35 -51.57
N THR A 75 36.47 -17.52 -51.17
CA THR A 75 35.63 -16.42 -50.65
C THR A 75 36.14 -15.86 -49.32
N ALA A 76 36.56 -16.75 -48.41
CA ALA A 76 37.15 -16.31 -47.16
C ALA A 76 38.45 -15.54 -47.35
N ASP A 77 39.36 -16.09 -48.21
CA ASP A 77 40.59 -15.43 -48.60
C ASP A 77 40.34 -14.06 -49.25
N ALA A 78 39.34 -13.97 -50.12
CA ALA A 78 38.94 -12.73 -50.75
C ALA A 78 38.50 -11.68 -49.73
N LEU A 79 37.68 -12.08 -48.75
CA LEU A 79 37.24 -11.17 -47.67
C LEU A 79 38.38 -10.71 -46.75
N VAL A 80 39.34 -11.60 -46.47
CA VAL A 80 40.58 -11.26 -45.75
C VAL A 80 41.41 -10.25 -46.52
N ASN A 81 41.62 -10.46 -47.82
CA ASN A 81 42.41 -9.56 -48.69
C ASN A 81 41.72 -8.18 -48.87
N ILE A 82 40.40 -8.18 -49.02
CA ILE A 82 39.62 -6.94 -49.09
C ILE A 82 39.74 -6.19 -47.72
N ALA A 83 39.63 -6.91 -46.61
CA ALA A 83 39.74 -6.30 -45.28
C ALA A 83 41.16 -5.72 -45.03
N LEU A 84 42.22 -6.43 -45.44
CA LEU A 84 43.60 -5.95 -45.38
C LEU A 84 43.78 -4.67 -46.23
N SER A 85 43.33 -4.69 -47.45
CA SER A 85 43.46 -3.54 -48.35
C SER A 85 42.61 -2.34 -47.90
N LEU A 86 41.42 -2.59 -47.27
CA LEU A 86 40.63 -1.56 -46.63
C LEU A 86 41.31 -0.98 -45.39
N GLN A 87 42.01 -1.81 -44.61
CA GLN A 87 42.79 -1.36 -43.45
C GLN A 87 43.92 -0.40 -43.92
N GLU A 88 44.67 -0.74 -44.98
CA GLU A 88 45.72 0.10 -45.51
C GLU A 88 45.19 1.47 -45.97
N LYS A 89 43.98 1.50 -46.57
CA LYS A 89 43.30 2.72 -47.01
C LYS A 89 42.39 3.37 -45.99
N ALA A 90 42.30 2.86 -44.74
CA ALA A 90 41.32 3.24 -43.71
C ALA A 90 41.26 4.76 -43.47
N LYS A 91 42.41 5.42 -43.48
CA LYS A 91 42.50 6.88 -43.28
C LYS A 91 41.86 7.69 -44.41
N MET A 92 41.82 7.14 -45.61
CA MET A 92 41.28 7.83 -46.82
C MET A 92 39.79 7.58 -47.00
N LEU A 93 39.23 6.54 -46.37
CA LEU A 93 37.81 6.22 -46.45
C LEU A 93 36.97 7.25 -45.72
N THR A 94 35.78 7.56 -46.21
CA THR A 94 34.79 8.36 -45.50
C THR A 94 34.22 7.62 -44.27
N SER A 95 33.67 8.34 -43.34
CA SER A 95 33.00 7.70 -42.19
C SER A 95 31.88 6.75 -42.60
N GLN A 96 31.13 7.07 -43.66
CA GLN A 96 30.06 6.20 -44.19
C GLN A 96 30.63 4.91 -44.78
N GLU A 97 31.69 5.01 -45.54
CA GLU A 97 32.38 3.84 -46.14
C GLU A 97 32.99 2.94 -45.07
N LEU A 98 33.63 3.51 -44.04
CA LEU A 98 34.13 2.74 -42.90
C LEU A 98 33.01 2.02 -42.14
N ASN A 99 31.91 2.71 -41.87
CA ASN A 99 30.73 2.10 -41.20
C ASN A 99 30.22 0.89 -42.00
N GLN A 100 30.05 1.07 -43.31
CA GLN A 100 29.55 0.01 -44.16
C GLN A 100 30.54 -1.16 -44.30
N ALA A 101 31.83 -0.85 -44.43
CA ALA A 101 32.88 -1.89 -44.52
C ALA A 101 32.95 -2.70 -43.22
N VAL A 102 32.98 -2.05 -42.06
CA VAL A 102 32.98 -2.72 -40.75
C VAL A 102 31.75 -3.60 -40.58
N SER A 103 30.54 -3.08 -40.82
CA SER A 103 29.28 -3.83 -40.70
C SER A 103 29.24 -5.08 -41.59
N ASN A 104 29.67 -4.93 -42.85
CA ASN A 104 29.70 -6.04 -43.81
C ASN A 104 30.73 -7.11 -43.42
N LEU A 105 31.94 -6.68 -43.02
CA LEU A 105 33.01 -7.61 -42.61
C LEU A 105 32.70 -8.27 -41.27
N GLU A 106 32.00 -7.63 -40.34
CA GLU A 106 31.52 -8.28 -39.15
C GLU A 106 30.49 -9.36 -39.43
N SER A 107 29.60 -9.12 -40.41
CA SER A 107 28.64 -10.11 -40.86
C SER A 107 29.32 -11.32 -41.47
N ALA A 108 30.39 -11.10 -42.24
CA ALA A 108 31.24 -12.18 -42.77
C ALA A 108 31.96 -12.94 -41.64
N LEU A 109 32.58 -12.22 -40.69
CA LEU A 109 33.29 -12.80 -39.54
C LEU A 109 32.37 -13.70 -38.71
N LYS A 110 31.11 -13.29 -38.51
CA LYS A 110 30.13 -14.07 -37.76
C LYS A 110 29.87 -15.45 -38.38
N ILE A 111 29.85 -15.54 -39.75
CA ILE A 111 29.64 -16.80 -40.48
C ILE A 111 30.93 -17.64 -40.42
N VAL A 112 32.09 -17.03 -40.69
CA VAL A 112 33.39 -17.74 -40.75
C VAL A 112 33.78 -18.26 -39.38
N ALA A 113 33.36 -17.60 -38.27
CA ALA A 113 33.66 -17.99 -36.88
C ALA A 113 32.65 -19.01 -36.32
N GLU A 114 31.65 -19.48 -37.05
CA GLU A 114 30.73 -20.52 -36.57
C GLU A 114 31.48 -21.83 -36.25
N PRO A 115 31.20 -22.52 -35.12
CA PRO A 115 31.94 -23.74 -34.73
C PRO A 115 31.90 -24.91 -35.71
N LYS A 116 30.90 -24.89 -36.63
CA LYS A 116 30.72 -25.91 -37.67
C LYS A 116 31.29 -25.50 -39.04
N ALA A 117 31.84 -24.28 -39.11
CA ALA A 117 32.39 -23.77 -40.35
C ALA A 117 33.84 -24.24 -40.51
N ASP A 118 34.15 -24.85 -41.64
CA ASP A 118 35.49 -25.39 -41.95
C ASP A 118 36.37 -24.31 -42.61
N PHE A 119 36.73 -23.29 -41.82
CA PHE A 119 37.60 -22.20 -42.25
C PHE A 119 38.87 -22.16 -41.45
N SER A 120 39.94 -21.64 -42.09
CA SER A 120 41.27 -21.50 -41.45
C SER A 120 41.19 -20.60 -40.22
N LYS A 121 41.72 -21.08 -39.10
CA LYS A 121 41.88 -20.26 -37.87
C LYS A 121 42.69 -19.00 -38.13
N ARG A 122 43.58 -19.01 -39.09
CA ARG A 122 44.40 -17.87 -39.51
C ARG A 122 43.57 -16.80 -40.15
N ASP A 123 42.62 -17.17 -41.06
CA ASP A 123 41.79 -16.21 -41.75
C ASP A 123 40.77 -15.56 -40.79
N ILE A 124 40.23 -16.33 -39.89
CA ILE A 124 39.37 -15.81 -38.81
C ILE A 124 40.13 -14.80 -37.94
N ALA A 125 41.37 -15.11 -37.54
CA ALA A 125 42.20 -14.22 -36.74
C ALA A 125 42.57 -12.95 -37.52
N ASN A 126 43.01 -13.09 -38.77
CA ASN A 126 43.36 -11.95 -39.65
C ASN A 126 42.16 -11.03 -39.86
N LEU A 127 41.01 -11.58 -40.24
CA LEU A 127 39.78 -10.80 -40.44
C LEU A 127 39.39 -10.04 -39.17
N ARG A 128 39.48 -10.67 -38.01
CA ARG A 128 39.22 -10.02 -36.73
C ARG A 128 40.19 -8.85 -36.46
N VAL A 129 41.48 -9.04 -36.69
CA VAL A 129 42.48 -7.99 -36.53
C VAL A 129 42.18 -6.80 -37.42
N TYR A 130 41.91 -7.03 -38.72
CA TYR A 130 41.66 -5.98 -39.68
C TYR A 130 40.35 -5.22 -39.38
N ILE A 131 39.30 -5.91 -38.97
CA ILE A 131 38.05 -5.27 -38.52
C ILE A 131 38.32 -4.39 -37.28
N ASN A 132 39.12 -4.85 -36.30
CA ASN A 132 39.44 -4.06 -35.13
C ASN A 132 40.20 -2.77 -35.48
N VAL A 133 41.12 -2.82 -36.43
CA VAL A 133 41.86 -1.64 -36.90
C VAL A 133 40.91 -0.66 -37.61
N LEU A 134 39.99 -1.19 -38.49
CA LEU A 134 38.98 -0.35 -39.12
C LEU A 134 38.07 0.31 -38.12
N LYS A 135 37.67 -0.38 -37.04
CA LYS A 135 36.89 0.17 -35.93
C LYS A 135 37.65 1.25 -35.16
N ALA A 136 38.96 1.03 -34.93
CA ALA A 136 39.78 2.03 -34.27
C ALA A 136 39.84 3.33 -35.10
N GLU A 137 40.00 3.24 -36.42
CA GLU A 137 39.99 4.41 -37.30
C GLU A 137 38.58 5.08 -37.37
N GLN A 138 37.50 4.25 -37.39
CA GLN A 138 36.13 4.75 -37.29
C GLN A 138 35.93 5.60 -36.05
N ASN A 139 36.36 5.07 -34.86
CA ASN A 139 36.28 5.78 -33.59
C ASN A 139 37.15 7.03 -33.62
N ALA A 140 38.36 6.97 -34.17
CA ALA A 140 39.26 8.16 -34.27
C ALA A 140 38.61 9.27 -35.12
N LYS A 141 37.96 8.94 -36.24
CA LYS A 141 37.22 9.90 -37.04
C LYS A 141 36.01 10.50 -36.31
N LEU A 142 35.28 9.67 -35.55
CA LEU A 142 34.18 10.13 -34.70
C LEU A 142 34.68 11.11 -33.66
N PHE A 143 35.76 10.76 -32.90
CA PHE A 143 36.39 11.67 -31.94
C PHE A 143 36.92 12.99 -32.56
N LYS A 144 37.47 12.89 -33.75
CA LYS A 144 37.92 14.08 -34.48
C LYS A 144 36.75 15.00 -34.89
N LEU A 145 35.64 14.44 -35.29
CA LEU A 145 34.42 15.18 -35.64
C LEU A 145 33.82 15.84 -34.39
N ILE A 146 33.82 15.13 -33.26
CA ILE A 146 33.41 15.70 -31.96
C ILE A 146 34.34 16.81 -31.53
N GLY A 147 35.66 16.64 -31.64
CA GLY A 147 36.65 17.62 -31.25
C GLY A 147 36.68 18.88 -32.14
N GLN A 148 36.27 18.77 -33.41
CA GLN A 148 36.21 19.88 -34.33
C GLN A 148 34.97 20.76 -34.15
N ASN A 149 33.89 20.22 -33.55
CA ASN A 149 32.67 20.97 -33.31
C ASN A 149 32.46 21.15 -31.79
N GLN A 150 32.83 22.34 -31.28
CA GLN A 150 32.73 22.67 -29.87
C GLN A 150 31.32 22.48 -29.30
N TRP A 151 30.27 22.72 -30.11
CA TRP A 151 28.89 22.57 -29.68
C TRP A 151 28.48 21.08 -29.50
N VAL A 152 28.97 20.19 -30.39
CA VAL A 152 28.74 18.77 -30.28
C VAL A 152 29.47 18.20 -29.05
N ALA A 153 30.71 18.63 -28.82
CA ALA A 153 31.46 18.23 -27.63
C ALA A 153 30.75 18.70 -26.33
N ALA A 154 30.30 19.96 -26.31
CA ALA A 154 29.57 20.54 -25.19
C ALA A 154 28.25 19.78 -24.94
N ALA A 155 27.50 19.42 -25.98
CA ALA A 155 26.26 18.66 -25.86
C ALA A 155 26.51 17.26 -25.28
N ILE A 156 27.56 16.54 -25.71
CA ILE A 156 27.92 15.22 -25.18
C ILE A 156 28.33 15.32 -23.71
N ILE A 157 29.15 16.31 -23.36
CA ILE A 157 29.54 16.54 -21.97
C ILE A 157 28.31 16.83 -21.12
N TYR A 158 27.40 17.66 -21.58
CA TYR A 158 26.17 18.00 -20.90
C TYR A 158 25.29 16.75 -20.66
N LEU A 159 25.08 15.91 -21.70
CA LEU A 159 24.27 14.70 -21.63
C LEU A 159 24.86 13.61 -20.70
N ILE A 160 26.19 13.61 -20.50
CA ILE A 160 26.87 12.66 -19.61
C ILE A 160 26.96 13.25 -18.19
N PHE A 161 27.35 14.51 -18.08
CA PHE A 161 27.64 15.15 -16.79
C PHE A 161 26.41 15.23 -15.89
N PHE A 162 25.29 15.77 -16.36
CA PHE A 162 24.10 15.96 -15.52
C PHE A 162 23.49 14.63 -15.04
N PRO A 163 23.22 13.65 -15.91
CA PRO A 163 22.71 12.37 -15.43
C PRO A 163 23.67 11.66 -14.47
N SER A 164 24.99 11.75 -14.71
CA SER A 164 26.00 11.16 -13.82
C SER A 164 26.04 11.87 -12.47
N LEU A 165 25.94 13.19 -12.46
CA LEU A 165 25.86 14.00 -11.23
C LEU A 165 24.61 13.63 -10.42
N TRP A 166 23.45 13.57 -11.07
CA TRP A 166 22.21 13.22 -10.39
C TRP A 166 22.20 11.77 -9.90
N LEU A 167 22.78 10.85 -10.66
CA LEU A 167 22.95 9.47 -10.24
C LEU A 167 23.90 9.36 -9.03
N ALA A 168 24.97 10.11 -9.00
CA ALA A 168 25.88 10.17 -7.86
C ALA A 168 25.18 10.72 -6.60
N ILE A 169 24.43 11.82 -6.73
CA ILE A 169 23.64 12.39 -5.62
C ILE A 169 22.57 11.41 -5.16
N LEU A 170 21.84 10.79 -6.09
CA LEU A 170 20.84 9.76 -5.79
C LEU A 170 21.46 8.59 -4.99
N ARG A 171 22.73 8.24 -5.29
CA ARG A 171 23.40 7.11 -4.65
C ARG A 171 24.00 7.47 -3.29
N LEU A 172 24.55 8.64 -3.14
CA LEU A 172 25.28 9.08 -1.94
C LEU A 172 24.41 9.86 -0.95
N ARG A 173 23.55 10.77 -1.44
CA ARG A 173 22.75 11.71 -0.63
C ARG A 173 21.37 11.94 -1.25
N PRO A 174 20.48 10.93 -1.32
CA PRO A 174 19.21 11.02 -2.06
C PRO A 174 18.31 12.18 -1.62
N LEU A 175 18.30 12.56 -0.34
CA LEU A 175 17.50 13.68 0.17
C LEU A 175 17.96 15.05 -0.35
N TRP A 176 19.21 15.18 -0.83
CA TRP A 176 19.68 16.42 -1.43
C TRP A 176 18.91 16.75 -2.72
N LEU A 177 18.41 15.75 -3.44
CA LEU A 177 17.57 15.99 -4.62
C LEU A 177 16.31 16.78 -4.25
N LEU A 178 15.66 16.51 -3.12
CA LEU A 178 14.49 17.29 -2.68
C LEU A 178 14.89 18.74 -2.32
N ARG A 179 16.01 18.93 -1.60
CA ARG A 179 16.52 20.26 -1.26
C ARG A 179 16.91 21.07 -2.50
N ILE A 180 17.56 20.43 -3.47
CA ILE A 180 17.92 21.06 -4.74
C ILE A 180 16.66 21.41 -5.53
N ASN A 181 15.62 20.54 -5.51
CA ASN A 181 14.34 20.87 -6.13
C ASN A 181 13.74 22.15 -5.55
N ASP A 182 13.71 22.27 -4.22
CA ASP A 182 13.18 23.48 -3.56
C ASP A 182 13.97 24.72 -3.92
N ALA A 183 15.30 24.60 -4.05
CA ALA A 183 16.17 25.69 -4.49
C ALA A 183 15.99 26.05 -5.98
N LEU A 184 15.67 25.08 -6.83
CA LEU A 184 15.50 25.28 -8.29
C LEU A 184 14.09 25.73 -8.70
N LYS A 185 13.08 25.56 -7.85
CA LYS A 185 11.68 25.94 -8.14
C LYS A 185 11.49 27.40 -8.60
N PRO A 186 12.17 28.41 -8.02
CA PRO A 186 11.98 29.79 -8.44
C PRO A 186 12.53 30.09 -9.81
N TYR A 187 13.38 29.23 -10.36
CA TYR A 187 14.09 29.50 -11.60
C TYR A 187 13.40 28.86 -12.81
N GLU A 188 12.69 29.67 -13.58
CA GLU A 188 12.16 29.36 -14.90
C GLU A 188 12.99 30.00 -15.98
N PHE A 189 13.36 29.24 -17.01
CA PHE A 189 14.09 29.72 -18.18
C PHE A 189 13.10 29.89 -19.35
N LYS A 190 13.03 31.08 -19.93
CA LYS A 190 12.27 31.28 -21.15
C LYS A 190 13.12 30.88 -22.35
N LEU A 191 12.63 29.94 -23.15
CA LEU A 191 13.25 29.59 -24.42
C LEU A 191 13.29 30.83 -25.33
N PRO A 192 14.33 31.00 -26.15
CA PRO A 192 14.36 32.04 -27.19
C PRO A 192 13.11 31.94 -28.07
N GLU A 193 12.62 33.08 -28.57
CA GLU A 193 11.45 33.14 -29.45
C GLU A 193 11.59 32.27 -30.69
N THR A 194 12.82 32.06 -31.18
CA THR A 194 13.16 31.15 -32.28
C THR A 194 12.86 29.67 -31.98
N LEU A 195 12.68 29.29 -30.72
CA LEU A 195 12.35 27.96 -30.22
C LEU A 195 10.97 27.90 -29.55
N GLY A 196 10.10 28.88 -29.81
CA GLY A 196 8.72 28.89 -29.38
C GLY A 196 8.41 29.66 -28.08
N GLY A 197 9.39 30.33 -27.45
CA GLY A 197 9.17 31.26 -26.32
C GLY A 197 8.59 30.66 -25.04
N ALA A 198 8.38 29.31 -24.97
CA ALA A 198 7.74 28.65 -23.83
C ALA A 198 8.63 28.68 -22.58
N PRO A 199 8.06 28.90 -21.37
CA PRO A 199 8.81 28.77 -20.13
C PRO A 199 9.15 27.30 -19.87
N VAL A 200 10.42 26.98 -19.73
CA VAL A 200 10.91 25.64 -19.37
C VAL A 200 11.54 25.71 -17.98
N ARG A 201 11.15 24.81 -17.13
CA ARG A 201 11.71 24.75 -15.78
C ARG A 201 13.15 24.25 -15.85
N THR A 202 14.06 24.91 -15.14
CA THR A 202 15.49 24.54 -15.09
C THR A 202 15.72 23.07 -14.74
N ARG A 203 14.85 22.50 -13.91
CA ARG A 203 14.89 21.09 -13.50
C ARG A 203 14.69 20.11 -14.69
N ASP A 204 13.88 20.50 -15.68
CA ASP A 204 13.58 19.63 -16.83
C ASP A 204 14.71 19.67 -17.85
N LEU A 205 15.33 20.85 -18.05
CA LEU A 205 16.51 20.99 -18.88
C LEU A 205 17.68 20.10 -18.44
N THR A 206 17.89 19.93 -17.14
CA THR A 206 19.01 19.17 -16.58
C THR A 206 18.72 17.69 -16.34
N PHE A 207 17.62 17.14 -16.87
CA PHE A 207 17.15 15.77 -16.58
C PHE A 207 16.87 15.51 -15.09
N PHE A 208 16.82 16.54 -14.26
CA PHE A 208 16.69 16.45 -12.82
C PHE A 208 15.38 15.80 -12.40
N SER A 209 14.27 16.16 -13.06
CA SER A 209 12.93 15.63 -12.79
C SER A 209 12.88 14.10 -12.88
N PHE A 210 13.71 13.48 -13.73
CA PHE A 210 13.78 12.02 -13.86
C PHE A 210 14.33 11.34 -12.59
N PHE A 211 15.16 12.01 -11.79
CA PHE A 211 15.78 11.44 -10.59
C PHE A 211 15.06 11.80 -9.30
N LEU A 212 14.25 12.86 -9.31
CA LEU A 212 13.68 13.52 -8.13
C LEU A 212 12.85 12.57 -7.25
N TYR A 213 11.93 11.81 -7.85
CA TYR A 213 11.00 10.93 -7.11
C TYR A 213 11.28 9.43 -7.31
N ARG A 214 12.56 9.07 -7.50
CA ARG A 214 12.96 7.67 -7.55
C ARG A 214 12.76 7.00 -6.20
N THR A 215 12.51 5.69 -6.24
CA THR A 215 12.26 4.86 -5.03
C THR A 215 13.25 5.13 -3.91
N ARG A 216 14.53 5.31 -4.25
CA ARG A 216 15.60 5.57 -3.28
C ARG A 216 15.46 6.92 -2.56
N VAL A 217 14.92 7.95 -3.23
CA VAL A 217 14.64 9.26 -2.62
C VAL A 217 13.49 9.13 -1.65
N LEU A 218 12.41 8.47 -2.07
CA LEU A 218 11.23 8.26 -1.24
C LEU A 218 11.54 7.36 -0.04
N ASP A 219 12.34 6.30 -0.22
CA ASP A 219 12.79 5.43 0.89
C ASP A 219 13.64 6.20 1.89
N ALA A 220 14.53 7.08 1.42
CA ALA A 220 15.35 7.91 2.28
C ALA A 220 14.48 8.94 3.05
N TRP A 221 13.47 9.52 2.38
CA TRP A 221 12.55 10.46 3.02
C TRP A 221 11.75 9.77 4.13
N VAL A 222 11.16 8.61 3.85
CA VAL A 222 10.43 7.81 4.86
C VAL A 222 11.36 7.45 6.02
N SER A 223 12.57 6.95 5.73
CA SER A 223 13.53 6.54 6.76
C SER A 223 13.96 7.70 7.66
N ALA A 224 14.01 8.92 7.13
CA ALA A 224 14.36 10.10 7.92
C ALA A 224 13.24 10.51 8.91
N HIS A 225 11.98 10.24 8.58
CA HIS A 225 10.83 10.65 9.39
C HIS A 225 10.25 9.52 10.25
N ILE A 226 10.57 8.25 9.96
CA ILE A 226 9.88 7.08 10.53
C ILE A 226 9.94 7.05 12.07
N LYS A 227 11.02 7.52 12.69
CA LYS A 227 11.16 7.54 14.15
C LYS A 227 10.16 8.51 14.79
N ILE A 228 10.09 9.73 14.27
CA ILE A 228 9.16 10.77 14.74
C ILE A 228 7.72 10.32 14.47
N VAL A 229 7.46 9.78 13.27
CA VAL A 229 6.15 9.25 12.89
C VAL A 229 5.70 8.15 13.86
N ARG A 230 6.56 7.21 14.22
CA ARG A 230 6.22 6.14 15.18
C ARG A 230 5.84 6.70 16.54
N GLU A 231 6.61 7.67 17.03
CA GLU A 231 6.33 8.34 18.30
C GLU A 231 4.99 9.08 18.24
N GLN A 232 4.77 9.90 17.23
CA GLN A 232 3.53 10.68 17.10
C GLN A 232 2.31 9.80 16.82
N PHE A 233 2.44 8.78 15.96
CA PHE A 233 1.37 7.84 15.66
C PHE A 233 0.92 7.08 16.91
N SER A 234 1.85 6.70 17.78
CA SER A 234 1.53 6.04 19.06
C SER A 234 0.80 6.93 20.08
N GLN A 235 0.86 8.26 19.90
CA GLN A 235 0.14 9.21 20.78
C GLN A 235 -1.30 9.49 20.31
N ILE A 236 -1.67 9.07 19.08
CA ILE A 236 -3.07 9.17 18.63
C ILE A 236 -3.92 8.35 19.60
N GLU A 237 -4.99 8.94 20.15
CA GLU A 237 -5.79 8.32 21.22
C GLU A 237 -6.36 6.96 20.80
N THR A 238 -6.83 6.85 19.56
CA THR A 238 -7.27 5.59 18.97
C THR A 238 -6.18 4.52 18.96
N VAL A 239 -4.93 4.89 18.71
CA VAL A 239 -3.78 3.97 18.73
C VAL A 239 -3.35 3.65 20.14
N LYS A 240 -3.26 4.66 21.01
CA LYS A 240 -2.84 4.57 22.40
C LYS A 240 -3.76 3.65 23.22
N SER A 241 -5.07 3.79 23.06
CA SER A 241 -6.07 2.92 23.72
C SER A 241 -5.97 1.44 23.30
N ARG A 242 -5.27 1.15 22.19
CA ARG A 242 -5.04 -0.19 21.65
C ARG A 242 -3.59 -0.67 21.77
N ALA A 243 -2.76 -0.01 22.57
CA ALA A 243 -1.36 -0.37 22.78
C ALA A 243 -1.19 -1.81 23.31
N THR A 244 -2.12 -2.25 24.15
CA THR A 244 -2.16 -3.65 24.62
C THR A 244 -2.90 -4.52 23.61
N TYR A 245 -2.18 -5.02 22.61
CA TYR A 245 -2.72 -5.93 21.61
C TYR A 245 -2.49 -7.38 22.03
N ILE A 246 -3.55 -8.17 22.07
CA ILE A 246 -3.49 -9.62 22.23
C ILE A 246 -3.93 -10.24 20.89
N PRO A 247 -3.10 -11.11 20.29
CA PRO A 247 -3.45 -11.77 19.05
C PRO A 247 -4.73 -12.62 19.21
N VAL A 248 -5.63 -12.47 18.25
CA VAL A 248 -6.82 -13.31 18.09
C VAL A 248 -6.81 -13.91 16.70
N ALA A 249 -7.44 -15.06 16.56
CA ALA A 249 -7.60 -15.71 15.28
C ALA A 249 -8.48 -14.86 14.34
N PHE A 250 -8.22 -14.92 13.05
CA PHE A 250 -8.97 -14.22 12.01
C PHE A 250 -9.03 -15.06 10.73
N GLU A 251 -9.95 -14.75 9.85
CA GLU A 251 -10.01 -15.28 8.50
C GLU A 251 -9.38 -14.29 7.51
N LEU A 252 -8.47 -14.78 6.70
CA LEU A 252 -7.84 -14.05 5.60
C LEU A 252 -8.31 -14.66 4.28
N ASP A 253 -9.17 -13.95 3.53
CA ASP A 253 -9.79 -14.49 2.32
C ASP A 253 -10.33 -15.93 2.54
N ASP A 254 -11.18 -16.09 3.56
CA ASP A 254 -11.82 -17.34 4.00
C ASP A 254 -10.87 -18.43 4.56
N LYS A 255 -9.61 -18.09 4.84
CA LYS A 255 -8.66 -19.00 5.48
C LYS A 255 -8.41 -18.59 6.93
N LYS A 256 -8.65 -19.51 7.88
CA LYS A 256 -8.40 -19.26 9.31
C LYS A 256 -6.90 -19.13 9.57
N VAL A 257 -6.49 -18.01 10.18
CA VAL A 257 -5.12 -17.68 10.59
C VAL A 257 -5.15 -17.44 12.11
N PRO A 258 -4.32 -18.13 12.90
CA PRO A 258 -4.37 -18.01 14.36
C PRO A 258 -3.83 -16.70 14.89
N GLU A 259 -2.90 -16.07 14.19
CA GLU A 259 -2.23 -14.85 14.61
C GLU A 259 -1.74 -14.05 13.39
N LEU A 260 -1.82 -12.73 13.45
CA LEU A 260 -1.33 -11.85 12.39
C LEU A 260 0.21 -11.81 12.39
N ARG A 261 0.83 -12.42 11.40
CA ARG A 261 2.28 -12.32 11.14
C ARG A 261 2.55 -11.47 9.92
N GLY A 262 3.73 -10.81 9.90
CA GLY A 262 4.14 -10.03 8.72
C GLY A 262 4.16 -10.86 7.43
N GLU A 263 4.55 -12.12 7.53
CA GLU A 263 4.64 -13.08 6.42
C GLU A 263 3.29 -13.33 5.74
N ASP A 264 2.20 -13.39 6.50
CA ASP A 264 0.84 -13.64 6.00
C ASP A 264 0.39 -12.53 5.04
N LEU A 265 0.83 -11.29 5.31
CA LEU A 265 0.46 -10.11 4.52
C LEU A 265 1.49 -9.76 3.43
N GLN A 266 2.73 -10.26 3.49
CA GLN A 266 3.78 -9.88 2.53
C GLN A 266 3.37 -10.15 1.09
N SER A 267 2.71 -11.26 0.80
CA SER A 267 2.22 -11.60 -0.54
C SER A 267 1.22 -10.57 -1.06
N ILE A 268 0.35 -10.06 -0.18
CA ILE A 268 -0.66 -9.05 -0.50
C ILE A 268 0.03 -7.71 -0.81
N PHE A 269 1.02 -7.35 0.02
CA PHE A 269 1.76 -6.10 -0.10
C PHE A 269 2.79 -6.07 -1.26
N THR A 270 2.90 -7.14 -2.06
CA THR A 270 3.65 -7.13 -3.33
C THR A 270 2.83 -6.56 -4.49
N LYS A 271 1.50 -6.58 -4.42
CA LYS A 271 0.61 -6.08 -5.48
C LYS A 271 0.81 -4.58 -5.73
N LYS A 272 0.57 -4.12 -6.96
CA LYS A 272 0.73 -2.69 -7.33
C LYS A 272 -0.24 -1.78 -6.56
N ARG A 273 -1.49 -2.18 -6.44
CA ARG A 273 -2.53 -1.52 -5.63
C ARG A 273 -3.05 -2.51 -4.61
N ILE A 274 -3.17 -2.07 -3.38
CA ILE A 274 -3.58 -2.87 -2.23
C ILE A 274 -4.82 -2.20 -1.65
N CYS A 275 -5.88 -2.96 -1.50
CA CYS A 275 -7.04 -2.63 -0.71
C CYS A 275 -7.30 -3.80 0.23
N LEU A 276 -7.17 -3.55 1.53
CA LEU A 276 -7.40 -4.53 2.59
C LEU A 276 -8.63 -4.10 3.37
N LEU A 277 -9.66 -4.94 3.38
CA LEU A 277 -10.87 -4.71 4.16
C LEU A 277 -10.83 -5.55 5.44
N ILE A 278 -10.87 -4.91 6.60
CA ILE A 278 -11.04 -5.55 7.89
C ILE A 278 -12.49 -5.32 8.33
N TRP A 279 -13.30 -6.37 8.34
CA TRP A 279 -14.72 -6.23 8.62
C TRP A 279 -15.18 -7.08 9.81
N GLY A 280 -16.30 -6.70 10.41
CA GLY A 280 -16.90 -7.42 11.55
C GLY A 280 -17.57 -6.49 12.53
N GLU A 281 -18.13 -7.05 13.57
CA GLU A 281 -18.90 -6.35 14.61
C GLU A 281 -18.08 -5.33 15.42
N GLY A 282 -18.75 -4.45 16.16
CA GLY A 282 -18.15 -3.58 17.15
C GLY A 282 -17.39 -4.37 18.22
N GLY A 283 -16.21 -3.89 18.61
CA GLY A 283 -15.42 -4.52 19.70
C GLY A 283 -14.67 -5.80 19.34
N ILE A 284 -14.80 -6.34 18.11
CA ILE A 284 -14.14 -7.59 17.70
C ILE A 284 -12.63 -7.44 17.47
N GLY A 285 -12.12 -6.20 17.38
CA GLY A 285 -10.68 -5.93 17.25
C GLY A 285 -10.22 -5.42 15.88
N LYS A 286 -11.12 -4.98 14.99
CA LYS A 286 -10.78 -4.43 13.65
C LYS A 286 -9.71 -3.34 13.70
N THR A 287 -9.98 -2.29 14.46
CA THR A 287 -9.04 -1.17 14.62
C THR A 287 -7.72 -1.61 15.24
N SER A 288 -7.76 -2.55 16.19
CA SER A 288 -6.54 -3.12 16.79
C SER A 288 -5.67 -3.84 15.75
N ILE A 289 -6.29 -4.61 14.84
CA ILE A 289 -5.57 -5.25 13.71
C ILE A 289 -5.03 -4.19 12.76
N ALA A 290 -5.80 -3.14 12.43
CA ALA A 290 -5.32 -2.05 11.59
C ALA A 290 -4.11 -1.33 12.21
N CYS A 291 -4.12 -1.07 13.52
CA CYS A 291 -2.97 -0.53 14.25
C CYS A 291 -1.75 -1.47 14.23
N GLN A 292 -1.95 -2.78 14.32
CA GLN A 292 -0.86 -3.76 14.18
C GLN A 292 -0.28 -3.77 12.76
N ILE A 293 -1.12 -3.64 11.73
CA ILE A 293 -0.65 -3.50 10.35
C ILE A 293 0.16 -2.21 10.21
N ALA A 294 -0.27 -1.10 10.81
CA ALA A 294 0.47 0.16 10.85
C ALA A 294 1.84 0.00 11.53
N ASP A 295 1.91 -0.69 12.66
CA ASP A 295 3.18 -0.95 13.34
C ASP A 295 4.12 -1.80 12.50
N ARG A 296 3.60 -2.86 11.85
CA ARG A 296 4.35 -3.68 10.89
C ARG A 296 4.82 -2.90 9.65
N ALA A 297 4.09 -1.88 9.22
CA ALA A 297 4.49 -0.99 8.13
C ALA A 297 5.75 -0.18 8.47
N MET A 298 5.93 0.15 9.75
CA MET A 298 7.06 0.90 10.30
C MET A 298 8.18 0.01 10.85
N GLU A 299 8.05 -1.32 10.79
CA GLU A 299 8.99 -2.26 11.44
C GLU A 299 10.38 -2.18 10.82
N ALA A 300 11.41 -2.06 11.68
CA ALA A 300 12.79 -1.99 11.25
C ALA A 300 13.31 -3.33 10.72
N ASP A 301 12.90 -4.42 11.36
CA ASP A 301 13.25 -5.79 10.94
C ASP A 301 12.53 -6.14 9.64
N LYS A 302 13.33 -6.38 8.60
CA LYS A 302 12.82 -6.70 7.25
C LYS A 302 12.01 -8.00 7.19
N THR A 303 12.25 -8.93 8.11
CA THR A 303 11.54 -10.22 8.16
C THR A 303 10.12 -10.07 8.70
N LYS A 304 9.92 -9.11 9.62
CA LYS A 304 8.65 -8.83 10.27
C LYS A 304 7.82 -7.74 9.58
N ARG A 305 8.41 -7.06 8.59
CA ARG A 305 7.81 -5.94 7.87
C ARG A 305 6.81 -6.42 6.83
N LEU A 306 5.82 -5.59 6.51
CA LEU A 306 4.82 -5.88 5.48
C LEU A 306 5.38 -5.99 4.07
N CYS A 307 6.43 -5.22 3.75
CA CYS A 307 7.06 -5.23 2.43
C CYS A 307 8.54 -4.81 2.51
N LYS A 308 9.22 -4.76 1.35
CA LYS A 308 10.68 -4.46 1.29
C LYS A 308 11.06 -3.07 1.79
N HIS A 309 10.14 -2.11 1.77
CA HIS A 309 10.35 -0.72 2.20
C HIS A 309 9.51 -0.38 3.42
N LEU A 310 9.85 0.69 4.13
CA LEU A 310 9.06 1.25 5.20
C LEU A 310 7.86 2.02 4.63
N MET A 311 6.75 2.03 5.37
CA MET A 311 5.60 2.86 5.05
C MET A 311 5.22 3.71 6.26
N ILE A 312 4.78 4.92 6.01
CA ILE A 312 4.21 5.80 7.01
C ILE A 312 2.71 5.54 7.09
N PRO A 313 2.18 5.12 8.24
CA PRO A 313 0.74 4.97 8.41
C PRO A 313 0.07 6.32 8.61
N ILE A 314 -1.08 6.51 7.96
CA ILE A 314 -1.98 7.65 8.13
C ILE A 314 -3.34 7.09 8.52
N LEU A 315 -3.90 7.57 9.64
CA LEU A 315 -5.20 7.13 10.14
C LEU A 315 -6.25 8.22 9.82
N ILE A 316 -7.25 7.88 9.03
CA ILE A 316 -8.39 8.75 8.70
C ILE A 316 -9.64 8.15 9.34
N GLU A 317 -10.27 8.89 10.23
CA GLU A 317 -11.48 8.48 10.94
C GLU A 317 -12.72 9.20 10.39
N GLU A 318 -12.58 10.41 9.87
CA GLU A 318 -13.62 11.20 9.19
C GLU A 318 -12.95 12.27 8.32
N LEU A 319 -13.65 12.80 7.32
CA LEU A 319 -13.23 13.98 6.57
C LEU A 319 -13.98 15.20 7.11
N GLU A 320 -13.26 16.24 7.38
CA GLU A 320 -13.79 17.48 7.92
C GLU A 320 -14.54 18.29 6.88
N SER A 321 -15.49 19.10 7.35
CA SER A 321 -16.32 19.96 6.50
C SER A 321 -15.48 20.92 5.65
N GLU A 322 -14.40 21.47 6.20
CA GLU A 322 -13.45 22.33 5.47
C GLU A 322 -12.69 21.56 4.39
N SER A 323 -12.26 20.34 4.71
CA SER A 323 -11.60 19.46 3.74
C SER A 323 -12.53 19.05 2.61
N LEU A 324 -13.83 18.82 2.88
CA LEU A 324 -14.84 18.47 1.88
C LEU A 324 -15.09 19.60 0.86
N ALA A 325 -14.84 20.84 1.23
CA ALA A 325 -14.91 21.99 0.31
C ALA A 325 -13.70 22.07 -0.64
N ALA A 326 -12.62 21.35 -0.38
CA ALA A 326 -11.43 21.33 -1.20
C ALA A 326 -11.66 20.55 -2.52
N LYS A 327 -10.85 20.85 -3.53
CA LYS A 327 -10.90 20.14 -4.83
C LYS A 327 -10.60 18.64 -4.71
N HIS A 328 -9.84 18.23 -3.71
CA HIS A 328 -9.44 16.84 -3.45
C HIS A 328 -9.43 16.58 -1.94
N PRO A 329 -10.60 16.42 -1.32
CA PRO A 329 -10.76 16.36 0.14
C PRO A 329 -9.89 15.29 0.81
N PHE A 330 -9.89 14.09 0.24
CA PHE A 330 -9.15 12.96 0.80
C PHE A 330 -7.63 13.17 0.76
N LEU A 331 -7.11 13.79 -0.31
CA LEU A 331 -5.68 14.09 -0.42
C LEU A 331 -5.24 15.19 0.57
N GLU A 332 -6.09 16.19 0.80
CA GLU A 332 -5.83 17.26 1.77
C GLU A 332 -5.83 16.71 3.20
N ALA A 333 -6.77 15.84 3.55
CA ALA A 333 -6.79 15.18 4.85
C ALA A 333 -5.51 14.35 5.09
N ILE A 334 -5.08 13.57 4.09
CA ILE A 334 -3.82 12.81 4.16
C ILE A 334 -2.63 13.76 4.34
N SER A 335 -2.60 14.88 3.61
CA SER A 335 -1.52 15.88 3.69
C SER A 335 -1.45 16.51 5.08
N GLY A 336 -2.59 16.89 5.64
CA GLY A 336 -2.71 17.47 6.98
C GLY A 336 -2.22 16.51 8.07
N GLN A 337 -2.69 15.27 8.04
CA GLN A 337 -2.26 14.22 8.96
C GLN A 337 -0.77 13.92 8.83
N LEU A 338 -0.26 13.77 7.59
CA LEU A 338 1.15 13.49 7.34
C LEU A 338 2.05 14.61 7.89
N LYS A 339 1.64 15.88 7.71
CA LYS A 339 2.33 17.03 8.28
C LYS A 339 2.38 16.95 9.80
N SER A 340 1.25 16.66 10.44
CA SER A 340 1.14 16.55 11.90
C SER A 340 2.05 15.46 12.45
N ILE A 341 1.93 14.21 11.97
CA ILE A 341 2.68 13.08 12.52
C ILE A 341 4.17 13.09 12.16
N SER A 342 4.57 13.73 11.05
CA SER A 342 5.98 13.87 10.68
C SER A 342 6.65 15.09 11.32
N ASN A 343 5.89 15.93 12.03
CA ASN A 343 6.34 17.20 12.58
C ASN A 343 7.06 18.08 11.53
N HIS A 344 6.51 18.08 10.30
CA HIS A 344 7.12 18.81 9.21
C HIS A 344 6.76 20.31 9.29
N PRO A 345 7.72 21.25 9.20
CA PRO A 345 7.46 22.67 9.44
C PRO A 345 6.52 23.30 8.42
N THR A 346 6.50 22.78 7.19
CA THR A 346 5.68 23.29 6.09
C THR A 346 4.76 22.21 5.54
N THR A 347 3.75 22.61 4.77
CA THR A 347 2.90 21.66 4.04
C THR A 347 3.74 20.85 3.07
N ILE A 348 3.55 19.53 3.03
CA ILE A 348 4.28 18.62 2.15
C ILE A 348 3.88 18.90 0.70
N GLU A 349 4.88 18.99 -0.18
CA GLU A 349 4.64 19.26 -1.59
C GLU A 349 3.71 18.22 -2.22
N ARG A 350 2.70 18.67 -2.94
CA ARG A 350 1.67 17.80 -3.55
C ARG A 350 2.29 16.75 -4.49
N GLU A 351 3.31 17.10 -5.27
CA GLU A 351 4.00 16.17 -6.16
C GLU A 351 4.70 15.06 -5.34
N LEU A 352 5.39 15.40 -4.25
CA LEU A 352 6.03 14.44 -3.35
C LEU A 352 4.99 13.53 -2.70
N LEU A 353 3.90 14.09 -2.18
CA LEU A 353 2.82 13.32 -1.56
C LEU A 353 2.21 12.31 -2.54
N GLN A 354 1.91 12.74 -3.77
CA GLN A 354 1.40 11.86 -4.81
C GLN A 354 2.35 10.69 -5.11
N HIS A 355 3.65 10.95 -5.22
CA HIS A 355 4.64 9.91 -5.44
C HIS A 355 4.79 8.95 -4.25
N LEU A 356 4.72 9.47 -3.02
CA LEU A 356 4.72 8.64 -1.80
C LEU A 356 3.51 7.69 -1.76
N LEU A 357 2.32 8.19 -2.10
CA LEU A 357 1.08 7.42 -2.16
C LEU A 357 1.11 6.38 -3.30
N GLN A 358 1.47 6.80 -4.51
CA GLN A 358 1.53 5.94 -5.70
C GLN A 358 2.58 4.83 -5.57
N GLN A 359 3.72 5.11 -4.94
CA GLN A 359 4.77 4.13 -4.71
C GLN A 359 4.65 3.40 -3.37
N ARG A 360 3.51 3.54 -2.68
CA ARG A 360 3.18 2.83 -1.42
C ARG A 360 4.17 3.11 -0.29
N ARG A 361 4.64 4.34 -0.15
CA ARG A 361 5.43 4.80 1.00
C ARG A 361 4.55 5.33 2.12
N ILE A 362 3.26 5.50 1.82
CA ILE A 362 2.22 5.81 2.79
C ILE A 362 1.21 4.67 2.78
N LEU A 363 0.85 4.19 3.96
CA LEU A 363 -0.25 3.27 4.22
C LEU A 363 -1.42 4.09 4.77
N VAL A 364 -2.48 4.24 4.00
CA VAL A 364 -3.67 4.94 4.47
C VAL A 364 -4.61 3.93 5.13
N ILE A 365 -5.04 4.24 6.33
CA ILE A 365 -6.00 3.46 7.11
C ILE A 365 -7.23 4.32 7.27
N THR A 366 -8.37 3.86 6.75
CA THR A 366 -9.69 4.48 6.99
C THR A 366 -10.42 3.63 8.00
N ASP A 367 -10.56 4.17 9.22
CA ASP A 367 -11.22 3.45 10.31
C ASP A 367 -12.70 3.81 10.36
N HIS A 368 -13.54 2.88 10.75
CA HIS A 368 -15.00 3.04 10.86
C HIS A 368 -15.71 3.46 9.54
N PHE A 369 -15.23 3.02 8.39
CA PHE A 369 -15.72 3.44 7.08
C PHE A 369 -17.25 3.37 6.92
N SER A 370 -17.90 2.31 7.42
CA SER A 370 -19.36 2.15 7.36
C SER A 370 -20.14 3.15 8.23
N GLU A 371 -19.47 3.83 9.13
CA GLU A 371 -20.02 4.78 10.10
C GLU A 371 -19.75 6.24 9.69
N MET A 372 -18.84 6.45 8.72
CA MET A 372 -18.54 7.77 8.16
C MET A 372 -19.73 8.35 7.40
N ALA A 373 -19.78 9.66 7.30
CA ALA A 373 -20.77 10.35 6.47
C ALA A 373 -20.70 9.87 5.01
N GLU A 374 -21.85 9.83 4.34
CA GLU A 374 -21.94 9.35 2.95
C GLU A 374 -21.08 10.17 1.99
N THR A 375 -20.92 11.46 2.25
CA THR A 375 -20.02 12.36 1.52
C THR A 375 -18.58 11.92 1.61
N THR A 376 -18.10 11.58 2.82
CA THR A 376 -16.76 11.03 3.07
C THR A 376 -16.58 9.69 2.37
N GLN A 377 -17.56 8.80 2.46
CA GLN A 377 -17.48 7.48 1.80
C GLN A 377 -17.35 7.59 0.28
N LYS A 378 -18.01 8.57 -0.35
CA LYS A 378 -17.92 8.81 -1.80
C LYS A 378 -16.55 9.28 -2.26
N GLU A 379 -15.84 10.04 -1.43
CA GLU A 379 -14.47 10.51 -1.71
C GLU A 379 -13.44 9.38 -1.66
N ILE A 380 -13.69 8.33 -0.87
CA ILE A 380 -12.79 7.19 -0.71
C ILE A 380 -13.19 6.08 -1.70
N ASN A 381 -12.91 6.30 -2.98
CA ASN A 381 -13.27 5.36 -4.04
C ASN A 381 -12.04 4.79 -4.78
N PRO A 382 -11.53 3.61 -4.39
CA PRO A 382 -10.37 2.98 -5.03
C PRO A 382 -10.57 2.60 -6.50
N ASN A 383 -11.81 2.55 -7.01
CA ASN A 383 -12.07 2.28 -8.43
C ASN A 383 -11.90 3.51 -9.32
N SER A 384 -11.85 4.70 -8.74
CA SER A 384 -11.58 5.91 -9.53
C SER A 384 -10.16 5.85 -10.13
N PRO A 385 -10.00 6.17 -11.43
CA PRO A 385 -8.67 6.26 -12.05
C PRO A 385 -7.75 7.26 -11.35
N ASP A 386 -8.34 8.33 -10.81
CA ASP A 386 -7.63 9.43 -10.15
C ASP A 386 -7.42 9.21 -8.65
N PHE A 387 -7.86 8.04 -8.11
CA PHE A 387 -7.67 7.73 -6.70
C PHE A 387 -6.18 7.63 -6.36
N PRO A 388 -5.67 8.48 -5.44
CA PRO A 388 -4.23 8.66 -5.28
C PRO A 388 -3.54 7.54 -4.50
N VAL A 389 -4.29 6.73 -3.73
CA VAL A 389 -3.75 5.80 -2.75
C VAL A 389 -3.58 4.40 -3.34
N ASN A 390 -2.38 3.85 -3.26
CA ASN A 390 -2.06 2.49 -3.68
C ASN A 390 -1.85 1.48 -2.54
N ALA A 391 -1.90 1.93 -1.28
CA ALA A 391 -1.92 1.06 -0.11
C ALA A 391 -2.98 1.57 0.87
N LEU A 392 -4.14 0.91 0.86
CA LEU A 392 -5.33 1.27 1.63
C LEU A 392 -5.74 0.11 2.53
N VAL A 393 -5.96 0.40 3.80
CA VAL A 393 -6.63 -0.47 4.77
C VAL A 393 -7.94 0.19 5.17
N VAL A 394 -9.01 -0.56 5.16
CA VAL A 394 -10.36 -0.07 5.51
C VAL A 394 -10.90 -0.94 6.63
N THR A 395 -11.37 -0.34 7.71
CA THR A 395 -12.17 -1.07 8.68
C THR A 395 -13.66 -0.76 8.48
N SER A 396 -14.51 -1.76 8.62
CA SER A 396 -15.95 -1.62 8.42
C SER A 396 -16.73 -2.62 9.27
N ARG A 397 -17.99 -2.33 9.56
CA ARG A 397 -18.92 -3.32 10.13
C ARG A 397 -19.45 -4.28 9.05
N LEU A 398 -19.44 -3.87 7.80
CA LEU A 398 -20.07 -4.58 6.69
C LEU A 398 -19.03 -5.26 5.79
N ASP A 399 -19.24 -6.51 5.46
CA ASP A 399 -18.48 -7.30 4.47
C ASP A 399 -18.67 -6.74 3.04
N SER A 400 -19.87 -6.20 2.78
CA SER A 400 -20.23 -5.61 1.50
C SER A 400 -19.56 -4.25 1.22
N THR A 401 -18.79 -3.72 2.18
CA THR A 401 -18.04 -2.46 2.00
C THR A 401 -17.11 -2.58 0.79
N MET A 402 -17.17 -1.57 -0.08
CA MET A 402 -16.37 -1.54 -1.32
C MET A 402 -16.58 -2.79 -2.20
N ARG A 403 -17.84 -3.24 -2.38
CA ARG A 403 -18.19 -4.50 -3.06
C ARG A 403 -17.54 -4.67 -4.42
N ASN A 404 -17.39 -3.61 -5.20
CA ASN A 404 -16.85 -3.64 -6.56
C ASN A 404 -15.33 -3.41 -6.64
N VAL A 405 -14.63 -3.31 -5.50
CA VAL A 405 -13.18 -3.09 -5.44
C VAL A 405 -12.47 -4.43 -5.26
N PRO A 406 -11.47 -4.77 -6.09
CA PRO A 406 -10.60 -5.91 -5.81
C PRO A 406 -9.89 -5.69 -4.48
N LYS A 407 -10.20 -6.53 -3.51
CA LYS A 407 -9.70 -6.40 -2.13
C LYS A 407 -9.30 -7.75 -1.56
N THR A 408 -8.49 -7.72 -0.53
CA THR A 408 -8.27 -8.84 0.39
C THR A 408 -9.08 -8.57 1.65
N THR A 409 -9.68 -9.60 2.23
CA THR A 409 -10.54 -9.46 3.40
C THR A 409 -9.89 -10.07 4.63
N ILE A 410 -10.02 -9.38 5.76
CA ILE A 410 -9.71 -9.89 7.09
C ILE A 410 -10.99 -9.85 7.91
N HIS A 411 -11.38 -10.97 8.46
CA HIS A 411 -12.48 -11.09 9.40
C HIS A 411 -11.96 -11.60 10.75
N PRO A 412 -11.81 -10.74 11.78
CA PRO A 412 -11.42 -11.18 13.11
C PRO A 412 -12.45 -12.15 13.66
N LEU A 413 -12.00 -13.25 14.24
CA LEU A 413 -12.87 -14.24 14.85
C LEU A 413 -13.13 -13.89 16.30
N ARG A 414 -14.27 -14.30 16.78
CA ARG A 414 -14.66 -14.19 18.17
C ARG A 414 -13.85 -15.16 19.02
N ILE A 415 -13.67 -14.84 20.29
CA ILE A 415 -13.01 -15.72 21.25
C ILE A 415 -14.01 -16.79 21.65
N GLU A 416 -13.72 -18.03 21.36
CA GLU A 416 -14.52 -19.18 21.81
C GLU A 416 -14.26 -19.44 23.30
N GLY A 417 -15.24 -20.02 24.01
CA GLY A 417 -15.12 -20.27 25.45
C GLY A 417 -13.88 -21.07 25.85
N SER A 418 -13.43 -21.99 25.00
CA SER A 418 -12.19 -22.76 25.20
C SER A 418 -10.91 -21.91 25.07
N GLU A 419 -10.95 -20.81 24.33
CA GLU A 419 -9.81 -19.92 24.09
C GLU A 419 -9.79 -18.73 25.07
N LEU A 420 -10.91 -18.48 25.78
CA LEU A 420 -11.08 -17.32 26.65
C LEU A 420 -10.04 -17.29 27.77
N SER A 421 -9.79 -18.43 28.43
CA SER A 421 -8.79 -18.52 29.50
C SER A 421 -7.38 -18.16 29.00
N ALA A 422 -7.01 -18.68 27.83
CA ALA A 422 -5.70 -18.39 27.24
C ALA A 422 -5.58 -16.90 26.81
N PHE A 423 -6.68 -16.31 26.34
CA PHE A 423 -6.72 -14.88 26.03
C PHE A 423 -6.55 -14.03 27.29
N MET A 424 -7.31 -14.34 28.34
CA MET A 424 -7.26 -13.61 29.63
C MET A 424 -5.88 -13.72 30.27
N GLU A 425 -5.27 -14.90 30.28
CA GLU A 425 -3.92 -15.13 30.79
C GLU A 425 -2.89 -14.23 30.08
N LYS A 426 -2.89 -14.24 28.73
CA LYS A 426 -2.00 -13.39 27.95
C LYS A 426 -2.24 -11.90 28.17
N TYR A 427 -3.49 -11.49 28.36
CA TYR A 427 -3.83 -10.09 28.63
C TYR A 427 -3.30 -9.65 29.99
N LEU A 428 -3.59 -10.41 31.04
CA LEU A 428 -3.13 -10.14 32.40
C LEU A 428 -1.60 -10.18 32.52
N ASP A 429 -0.95 -11.14 31.86
CA ASP A 429 0.52 -11.23 31.82
C ASP A 429 1.13 -9.98 31.15
N LYS A 430 0.57 -9.54 30.03
CA LYS A 430 1.04 -8.35 29.34
C LYS A 430 0.86 -7.06 30.13
N LEU A 431 -0.13 -7.00 31.00
CA LEU A 431 -0.34 -5.93 31.96
C LEU A 431 0.52 -6.09 33.23
N GLY A 432 1.25 -7.21 33.38
CA GLY A 432 2.01 -7.53 34.58
C GLY A 432 1.14 -7.83 35.81
N LYS A 433 -0.15 -8.16 35.61
CA LYS A 433 -1.17 -8.37 36.66
C LYS A 433 -1.55 -9.82 36.88
N LEU A 434 -0.96 -10.75 36.15
CA LEU A 434 -1.29 -12.18 36.29
C LEU A 434 -1.01 -12.70 37.71
N HIS A 435 -0.04 -12.14 38.43
CA HIS A 435 0.32 -12.51 39.78
C HIS A 435 -0.77 -12.23 40.84
N LEU A 436 -1.78 -11.41 40.51
CA LEU A 436 -2.92 -11.13 41.39
C LEU A 436 -3.86 -12.33 41.49
N PHE A 437 -3.76 -13.30 40.58
CA PHE A 437 -4.66 -14.44 40.50
C PHE A 437 -3.89 -15.73 40.82
N ASN A 438 -4.35 -16.50 41.80
CA ASN A 438 -3.89 -17.89 41.89
C ASN A 438 -4.64 -18.80 40.92
N GLY A 439 -4.08 -19.97 40.58
CA GLY A 439 -4.60 -20.82 39.49
C GLY A 439 -6.07 -21.20 39.62
N SER A 440 -6.57 -21.46 40.83
CA SER A 440 -7.97 -21.82 41.07
C SER A 440 -8.91 -20.61 40.92
N GLN A 441 -8.51 -19.45 41.43
CA GLN A 441 -9.28 -18.20 41.30
C GLN A 441 -9.37 -17.77 39.82
N PHE A 442 -8.27 -17.92 39.07
CA PHE A 442 -8.25 -17.57 37.66
C PHE A 442 -9.27 -18.38 36.85
N HIS A 443 -9.33 -19.68 37.05
CA HIS A 443 -10.30 -20.54 36.37
C HIS A 443 -11.75 -20.22 36.75
N TYR A 444 -11.99 -19.87 38.02
CA TYR A 444 -13.31 -19.50 38.48
C TYR A 444 -13.80 -18.21 37.80
N VAL A 445 -12.94 -17.21 37.75
CA VAL A 445 -13.21 -15.93 37.10
C VAL A 445 -13.45 -16.04 35.60
N CYS A 446 -12.66 -16.86 34.91
CA CYS A 446 -12.91 -17.16 33.49
C CYS A 446 -14.25 -17.89 33.29
N GLY A 447 -14.65 -18.76 34.26
CA GLY A 447 -15.95 -19.41 34.25
C GLY A 447 -17.11 -18.43 34.46
N ASP A 448 -16.96 -17.43 35.33
CA ASP A 448 -17.98 -16.40 35.54
C ASP A 448 -18.11 -15.47 34.34
N LEU A 449 -17.01 -15.08 33.71
CA LEU A 449 -17.03 -14.37 32.43
C LEU A 449 -17.73 -15.20 31.36
N ALA A 450 -17.39 -16.48 31.24
CA ALA A 450 -18.04 -17.36 30.28
C ALA A 450 -19.56 -17.45 30.52
N LYS A 451 -20.02 -17.54 31.77
CA LYS A 451 -21.46 -17.53 32.12
C LYS A 451 -22.11 -16.19 31.75
N LEU A 452 -21.52 -15.05 32.17
CA LEU A 452 -22.01 -13.73 31.83
C LEU A 452 -22.20 -13.56 30.33
N LEU A 453 -21.32 -14.18 29.56
CA LEU A 453 -21.37 -14.18 28.09
C LEU A 453 -22.26 -15.28 27.53
N GLU A 454 -22.51 -16.38 28.27
CA GLU A 454 -23.45 -17.49 27.92
C GLU A 454 -24.89 -17.07 28.12
N GLU A 455 -25.22 -16.29 29.15
CA GLU A 455 -26.57 -15.73 29.30
C GLU A 455 -26.99 -14.84 28.13
N ILE A 456 -25.99 -14.29 27.42
CA ILE A 456 -26.16 -13.53 26.18
C ILE A 456 -26.21 -14.46 24.95
N ARG A 457 -25.95 -15.74 25.11
CA ARG A 457 -26.00 -16.80 24.07
C ARG A 457 -27.40 -17.08 23.57
N ILE A 458 -28.09 -16.09 23.13
CA ILE A 458 -29.16 -16.31 22.17
C ILE A 458 -28.48 -16.47 20.81
N GLN A 459 -28.22 -17.74 20.48
CA GLN A 459 -27.67 -18.26 19.23
C GLN A 459 -26.68 -17.31 18.49
N GLY A 460 -25.38 -17.57 18.63
CA GLY A 460 -24.34 -17.04 17.78
C GLY A 460 -23.51 -15.87 18.31
N ARG A 461 -23.70 -15.39 19.53
CA ARG A 461 -22.80 -14.44 20.17
C ARG A 461 -21.70 -15.17 20.93
N SER A 462 -20.53 -15.23 20.37
CA SER A 462 -19.29 -15.49 21.08
C SER A 462 -18.73 -14.16 21.59
N THR A 463 -17.79 -14.23 22.53
CA THR A 463 -17.23 -13.06 23.22
C THR A 463 -16.41 -12.20 22.28
N THR A 464 -16.62 -10.90 22.33
CA THR A 464 -15.72 -9.97 21.68
C THR A 464 -14.48 -9.70 22.55
N VAL A 465 -13.37 -9.38 21.89
CA VAL A 465 -12.11 -8.98 22.57
C VAL A 465 -12.33 -7.84 23.56
N LEU A 466 -13.19 -6.89 23.21
CA LEU A 466 -13.45 -5.73 24.06
C LEU A 466 -14.08 -6.13 25.38
N PHE A 467 -15.14 -6.93 25.38
CA PHE A 467 -15.81 -7.33 26.61
C PHE A 467 -14.91 -8.15 27.52
N ALA A 468 -14.08 -9.05 26.93
CA ALA A 468 -13.10 -9.79 27.70
C ALA A 468 -12.07 -8.85 28.38
N LYS A 469 -11.61 -7.81 27.69
CA LYS A 469 -10.71 -6.80 28.25
C LYS A 469 -11.38 -5.98 29.36
N LEU A 470 -12.57 -5.43 29.10
CA LEU A 470 -13.29 -4.62 30.10
C LEU A 470 -13.56 -5.42 31.39
N TYR A 471 -13.94 -6.69 31.24
CA TYR A 471 -14.13 -7.57 32.39
C TYR A 471 -12.81 -7.83 33.14
N ALA A 472 -11.70 -8.02 32.42
CA ALA A 472 -10.40 -8.19 33.03
C ALA A 472 -9.96 -6.94 33.83
N ASP A 473 -10.23 -5.74 33.30
CA ASP A 473 -9.90 -4.49 33.97
C ASP A 473 -10.72 -4.33 35.28
N VAL A 474 -12.02 -4.64 35.25
CA VAL A 474 -12.86 -4.68 36.47
C VAL A 474 -12.33 -5.71 37.47
N LEU A 475 -11.89 -6.87 37.01
CA LEU A 475 -11.30 -7.89 37.89
C LEU A 475 -9.99 -7.45 38.55
N ILE A 476 -9.10 -6.83 37.76
CA ILE A 476 -7.84 -6.30 38.29
C ILE A 476 -8.14 -5.33 39.45
N ALA A 477 -9.06 -4.39 39.18
CA ALA A 477 -9.47 -3.41 40.20
C ALA A 477 -9.99 -4.05 41.49
N LYS A 478 -10.79 -5.11 41.35
CA LYS A 478 -11.30 -5.88 42.52
C LYS A 478 -10.18 -6.58 43.29
N MET A 479 -9.24 -7.22 42.58
CA MET A 479 -8.14 -7.96 43.19
C MET A 479 -7.08 -7.04 43.86
N GLU A 480 -6.96 -5.81 43.43
CA GLU A 480 -6.06 -4.80 44.06
C GLU A 480 -6.61 -4.23 45.38
N GLY A 481 -7.67 -4.80 45.92
CA GLY A 481 -8.15 -4.49 47.29
C GLY A 481 -9.15 -3.36 47.35
N ILE A 482 -9.80 -3.06 46.27
CA ILE A 482 -10.84 -2.06 46.17
C ILE A 482 -12.18 -2.73 46.46
N LYS A 483 -12.51 -2.79 47.72
CA LYS A 483 -13.75 -3.22 48.42
C LYS A 483 -14.81 -4.02 47.61
N ASP A 484 -15.46 -4.92 48.39
CA ASP A 484 -16.67 -5.72 48.15
C ASP A 484 -17.69 -5.20 47.10
N GLU A 485 -17.29 -5.14 45.84
CA GLU A 485 -18.22 -4.91 44.73
C GLU A 485 -18.54 -6.25 44.06
N ASN A 486 -19.82 -6.53 43.94
CA ASN A 486 -20.27 -7.68 43.19
C ASN A 486 -19.77 -7.60 41.73
N LEU A 487 -19.35 -8.71 41.16
CA LEU A 487 -19.00 -8.77 39.74
C LEU A 487 -20.23 -8.39 38.89
N PRO A 488 -20.04 -7.71 37.75
CA PRO A 488 -21.13 -7.41 36.85
C PRO A 488 -21.90 -8.68 36.46
N GLN A 489 -23.23 -8.63 36.52
CA GLN A 489 -24.08 -9.77 36.19
C GLN A 489 -24.54 -9.75 34.72
N ASN A 490 -24.42 -8.63 34.06
CA ASN A 490 -24.80 -8.42 32.66
C ASN A 490 -23.87 -7.39 32.01
N ILE A 491 -23.96 -7.22 30.68
CA ILE A 491 -23.10 -6.26 29.95
C ILE A 491 -23.41 -4.80 30.31
N PRO A 492 -24.67 -4.35 30.40
CA PRO A 492 -24.95 -2.98 30.89
C PRO A 492 -24.28 -2.65 32.22
N ASP A 493 -24.29 -3.56 33.18
CA ASP A 493 -23.58 -3.38 34.46
C ASP A 493 -22.06 -3.35 34.27
N LEU A 494 -21.53 -4.18 33.37
CA LEU A 494 -20.10 -4.13 33.02
C LEU A 494 -19.69 -2.77 32.46
N MET A 495 -20.53 -2.14 31.61
CA MET A 495 -20.26 -0.82 31.07
C MET A 495 -20.26 0.26 32.17
N LEU A 496 -21.23 0.22 33.08
CA LEU A 496 -21.30 1.17 34.18
C LEU A 496 -20.12 1.00 35.15
N GLU A 497 -19.75 -0.25 35.47
CA GLU A 497 -18.59 -0.53 36.31
C GLU A 497 -17.27 -0.09 35.68
N TYR A 498 -17.12 -0.26 34.35
CA TYR A 498 -15.99 0.26 33.60
C TYR A 498 -15.90 1.81 33.72
N LEU A 499 -17.00 2.53 33.52
CA LEU A 499 -17.04 3.98 33.70
C LEU A 499 -16.67 4.40 35.14
N LYS A 500 -17.23 3.71 36.14
CA LYS A 500 -16.93 3.95 37.54
C LYS A 500 -15.44 3.78 37.88
N GLN A 501 -14.82 2.75 37.25
CA GLN A 501 -13.39 2.52 37.40
C GLN A 501 -12.58 3.69 36.80
N LEU A 502 -12.89 4.13 35.56
CA LEU A 502 -12.23 5.29 34.95
C LEU A 502 -12.37 6.54 35.86
N ASN A 503 -13.57 6.78 36.39
CA ASN A 503 -13.86 7.91 37.26
C ASN A 503 -13.09 7.84 38.57
N ARG A 504 -12.85 6.65 39.12
CA ARG A 504 -12.17 6.44 40.37
C ARG A 504 -10.72 6.94 40.35
N ASP A 505 -10.03 6.72 39.25
CA ASP A 505 -8.62 7.07 39.12
C ASP A 505 -8.37 8.58 38.97
N VAL A 506 -9.45 9.38 38.84
CA VAL A 506 -9.38 10.85 38.81
C VAL A 506 -9.31 11.42 40.20
N VAL A 507 -8.26 12.20 40.46
CA VAL A 507 -7.98 12.79 41.77
C VAL A 507 -8.57 14.21 41.92
N GLU A 508 -8.47 15.04 40.87
CA GLU A 508 -8.87 16.44 40.90
C GLU A 508 -10.16 16.70 40.12
N ASN A 509 -11.02 17.54 40.69
CA ASN A 509 -12.30 17.95 40.06
C ASN A 509 -13.21 16.78 39.68
N LYS A 510 -13.18 15.71 40.46
CA LYS A 510 -13.92 14.48 40.23
C LYS A 510 -15.43 14.71 40.20
N LEU A 511 -16.08 14.28 39.12
CA LEU A 511 -17.54 14.21 39.07
C LEU A 511 -18.06 13.07 39.95
N THR A 512 -19.29 13.22 40.47
CA THR A 512 -19.97 12.10 41.10
C THR A 512 -20.25 11.02 40.06
N ASP A 513 -20.25 9.74 40.43
CA ASP A 513 -20.53 8.64 39.54
C ASP A 513 -21.89 8.82 38.85
N ARG A 514 -22.89 9.31 39.57
CA ARG A 514 -24.22 9.61 39.04
C ARG A 514 -24.16 10.64 37.91
N THR A 515 -23.55 11.79 38.13
CA THR A 515 -23.43 12.85 37.12
C THR A 515 -22.68 12.35 35.89
N MET A 516 -21.61 11.61 36.14
CA MET A 516 -20.78 11.02 35.04
C MET A 516 -21.59 10.01 34.21
N TYR A 517 -22.42 9.16 34.83
CA TYR A 517 -23.29 8.23 34.11
C TYR A 517 -24.33 8.96 33.27
N GLU A 518 -25.06 9.94 33.87
CA GLU A 518 -26.07 10.73 33.19
C GLU A 518 -25.49 11.48 31.99
N ASP A 519 -24.30 12.09 32.15
CA ASP A 519 -23.61 12.80 31.08
C ASP A 519 -23.15 11.85 29.95
N ALA A 520 -22.52 10.73 30.30
CA ALA A 520 -22.02 9.78 29.35
C ALA A 520 -23.16 9.09 28.55
N GLN A 521 -24.27 8.73 29.20
CA GLN A 521 -25.42 8.12 28.57
C GLN A 521 -26.11 9.10 27.61
N LEU A 522 -26.33 10.36 28.02
CA LEU A 522 -26.95 11.37 27.17
C LEU A 522 -26.09 11.69 25.96
N LEU A 523 -24.77 11.87 26.17
CA LEU A 523 -23.83 12.14 25.10
C LEU A 523 -23.75 10.97 24.10
N ALA A 524 -23.80 9.74 24.61
CA ALA A 524 -23.83 8.56 23.75
C ALA A 524 -25.08 8.56 22.87
N TRP A 525 -26.24 8.86 23.45
CA TRP A 525 -27.48 9.01 22.66
C TRP A 525 -27.37 10.14 21.63
N GLU A 526 -26.77 11.27 21.99
CA GLU A 526 -26.54 12.39 21.06
C GLU A 526 -25.71 11.96 19.86
N CYS A 527 -24.72 11.10 20.06
CA CYS A 527 -23.88 10.54 18.99
C CYS A 527 -24.61 9.48 18.13
N LEU A 528 -25.66 8.84 18.64
CA LEU A 528 -26.35 7.75 17.93
C LEU A 528 -27.71 8.13 17.35
N LYS A 529 -28.40 9.13 17.89
CA LYS A 529 -29.83 9.41 17.63
C LYS A 529 -30.21 9.60 16.16
N LEU A 530 -29.30 10.10 15.32
CA LEU A 530 -29.57 10.36 13.89
C LEU A 530 -29.37 9.13 13.00
N THR A 531 -28.50 8.22 13.39
CA THR A 531 -28.07 7.11 12.52
C THR A 531 -28.22 5.74 13.17
N TYR A 532 -28.52 5.69 14.46
CA TYR A 532 -28.51 4.48 15.31
C TYR A 532 -27.18 3.71 15.23
N ARG A 533 -26.11 4.43 14.91
CA ARG A 533 -24.74 3.96 14.87
C ARG A 533 -23.85 4.96 15.61
N PRO A 534 -22.79 4.52 16.31
CA PRO A 534 -21.79 5.42 16.85
C PRO A 534 -21.24 6.32 15.75
N ALA A 535 -21.47 7.61 15.88
CA ALA A 535 -21.02 8.63 14.93
C ALA A 535 -20.45 9.81 15.70
N SER A 536 -19.80 10.73 15.02
CA SER A 536 -19.40 11.99 15.60
C SER A 536 -20.59 12.97 15.68
N THR A 537 -20.63 13.76 16.75
CA THR A 537 -21.58 14.87 16.90
C THR A 537 -20.82 16.19 17.06
N LYS A 538 -21.44 17.32 16.71
CA LYS A 538 -20.79 18.62 16.89
C LYS A 538 -20.63 18.95 18.38
N ILE A 539 -19.48 19.52 18.75
CA ILE A 539 -19.21 19.94 20.13
C ILE A 539 -20.32 20.86 20.66
N LYS A 540 -20.85 21.76 19.81
CA LYS A 540 -21.96 22.62 20.19
C LYS A 540 -23.22 21.84 20.57
N ASP A 541 -23.54 20.79 19.82
CA ASP A 541 -24.72 19.95 20.05
C ASP A 541 -24.51 19.09 21.31
N ALA A 542 -23.30 18.58 21.52
CA ALA A 542 -22.90 17.89 22.73
C ALA A 542 -23.04 18.77 23.98
N ILE A 543 -22.52 20.00 23.96
CA ILE A 543 -22.62 20.97 25.05
C ILE A 543 -24.10 21.34 25.29
N ASN A 544 -24.89 21.56 24.24
CA ASN A 544 -26.30 21.84 24.35
C ASN A 544 -27.06 20.69 25.03
N ALA A 545 -26.79 19.45 24.63
CA ALA A 545 -27.40 18.27 25.25
C ALA A 545 -27.06 18.19 26.73
N LEU A 546 -25.79 18.29 27.10
CA LEU A 546 -25.37 18.30 28.52
C LEU A 546 -25.98 19.45 29.30
N SER A 547 -26.21 20.61 28.69
CA SER A 547 -26.82 21.77 29.33
C SER A 547 -28.28 21.55 29.72
N VAL A 548 -28.99 20.62 29.03
CA VAL A 548 -30.37 20.22 29.38
C VAL A 548 -30.44 19.53 30.72
N LEU A 549 -29.45 18.68 31.06
CA LEU A 549 -29.38 18.03 32.36
C LEU A 549 -29.01 19.02 33.50
N ASN A 550 -28.01 19.83 33.24
CA ASN A 550 -27.56 20.88 34.16
C ASN A 550 -26.88 21.99 33.35
N SER A 551 -27.42 23.20 33.41
CA SER A 551 -26.89 24.35 32.66
C SER A 551 -25.53 24.83 33.18
N GLN A 552 -25.10 24.42 34.36
CA GLN A 552 -23.80 24.79 34.91
C GLN A 552 -22.70 23.87 34.39
N ASN A 553 -21.61 24.48 33.91
CA ASN A 553 -20.35 23.80 33.57
C ASN A 553 -20.44 22.69 32.51
N ALA A 554 -21.39 22.74 31.52
CA ALA A 554 -21.54 21.71 30.52
C ALA A 554 -20.25 21.48 29.69
N GLU A 555 -19.54 22.54 29.32
CA GLU A 555 -18.26 22.48 28.63
C GLU A 555 -17.17 21.80 29.49
N GLN A 556 -17.10 22.12 30.78
CA GLN A 556 -16.16 21.47 31.71
C GLN A 556 -16.48 19.99 31.89
N ARG A 557 -17.76 19.60 31.86
CA ARG A 557 -18.19 18.20 31.94
C ARG A 557 -17.85 17.43 30.68
N LEU A 558 -18.00 18.07 29.51
CA LEU A 558 -17.55 17.49 28.25
C LEU A 558 -16.03 17.26 28.27
N ASN A 559 -15.25 18.28 28.65
CA ASN A 559 -13.79 18.18 28.79
C ASN A 559 -13.38 17.13 29.83
N TYR A 560 -14.18 16.93 30.88
CA TYR A 560 -13.93 15.87 31.84
C TYR A 560 -14.03 14.47 31.23
N LEU A 561 -15.07 14.22 30.42
CA LEU A 561 -15.23 12.96 29.70
C LEU A 561 -14.10 12.72 28.69
N GLU A 562 -13.54 13.79 28.11
CA GLU A 562 -12.44 13.71 27.15
C GLU A 562 -11.07 13.59 27.82
N GLU A 563 -10.68 14.56 28.62
CA GLU A 563 -9.31 14.68 29.14
C GLU A 563 -9.03 13.80 30.36
N LYS A 564 -10.04 13.53 31.19
CA LYS A 564 -9.87 12.73 32.41
C LYS A 564 -10.25 11.29 32.24
N LEU A 565 -11.38 11.02 31.59
CA LEU A 565 -11.86 9.67 31.42
C LEU A 565 -11.41 9.04 30.08
N HIS A 566 -10.95 9.82 29.11
CA HIS A 566 -10.63 9.36 27.75
C HIS A 566 -11.73 8.53 27.13
N LEU A 567 -12.99 8.83 27.50
CA LEU A 567 -14.18 8.13 27.03
C LEU A 567 -14.59 8.58 25.62
N ILE A 568 -14.35 9.85 25.35
CA ILE A 568 -14.62 10.52 24.09
C ILE A 568 -13.34 11.15 23.54
N GLN A 569 -13.32 11.47 22.28
CA GLN A 569 -12.22 12.18 21.63
C GLN A 569 -12.75 13.20 20.65
N THR A 570 -12.06 14.33 20.56
CA THR A 570 -12.30 15.35 19.54
C THR A 570 -11.60 14.97 18.24
N ASN A 571 -12.29 15.11 17.12
CA ASN A 571 -11.72 14.81 15.82
C ASN A 571 -10.68 15.86 15.41
N LEU A 572 -9.46 15.43 15.09
CA LEU A 572 -8.39 16.29 14.58
C LEU A 572 -8.43 16.33 13.05
N PRO A 573 -8.05 17.45 12.39
CA PRO A 573 -7.49 18.68 12.96
C PRO A 573 -8.50 19.79 13.30
N SER A 574 -9.79 19.71 12.88
CA SER A 574 -10.75 20.83 13.02
C SER A 574 -11.22 21.08 14.45
N GLN A 575 -11.22 20.04 15.27
CA GLN A 575 -11.74 20.09 16.65
C GLN A 575 -13.23 20.54 16.74
N GLU A 576 -14.02 20.26 15.72
CA GLU A 576 -15.43 20.65 15.68
C GLU A 576 -16.37 19.55 16.15
N ASN A 577 -15.96 18.31 16.05
CA ASN A 577 -16.77 17.14 16.34
C ASN A 577 -16.14 16.28 17.45
N VAL A 578 -16.98 15.65 18.24
CA VAL A 578 -16.61 14.70 19.29
C VAL A 578 -17.26 13.36 19.07
N ARG A 579 -16.58 12.27 19.40
CA ARG A 579 -17.07 10.89 19.32
C ARG A 579 -16.58 10.03 20.46
N PHE A 580 -17.24 8.91 20.70
CA PHE A 580 -16.75 7.89 21.63
C PHE A 580 -15.54 7.14 21.08
N VAL A 581 -14.60 6.81 21.99
CA VAL A 581 -13.39 6.03 21.63
C VAL A 581 -13.73 4.56 21.38
N LEU A 582 -14.77 4.04 22.04
CA LEU A 582 -15.20 2.66 21.97
C LEU A 582 -16.68 2.56 21.58
N ASP A 583 -16.97 2.17 20.34
CA ASP A 583 -18.33 2.07 19.82
C ASP A 583 -19.29 1.24 20.67
N PRO A 584 -18.96 0.02 21.13
CA PRO A 584 -19.88 -0.75 21.96
C PRO A 584 -20.21 -0.08 23.29
N VAL A 585 -19.29 0.70 23.86
CA VAL A 585 -19.57 1.49 25.08
C VAL A 585 -20.62 2.56 24.79
N ALA A 586 -20.49 3.27 23.66
CA ALA A 586 -21.50 4.24 23.22
C ALA A 586 -22.86 3.58 22.98
N GLU A 587 -22.89 2.41 22.33
CA GLU A 587 -24.13 1.67 22.04
C GLU A 587 -24.88 1.29 23.33
N TYR A 588 -24.17 0.74 24.32
CA TYR A 588 -24.78 0.36 25.60
C TYR A 588 -25.18 1.58 26.45
N LEU A 589 -24.38 2.62 26.47
CA LEU A 589 -24.73 3.86 27.21
C LEU A 589 -25.96 4.53 26.59
N ALA A 590 -26.05 4.63 25.28
CA ALA A 590 -27.24 5.13 24.60
C ALA A 590 -28.47 4.24 24.86
N GLY A 591 -28.28 2.91 24.88
CA GLY A 591 -29.32 1.95 25.25
C GLY A 591 -29.82 2.17 26.68
N LEU A 592 -28.91 2.39 27.63
CA LEU A 592 -29.29 2.72 29.02
C LEU A 592 -30.08 4.03 29.09
N HIS A 593 -29.63 5.08 28.38
CA HIS A 593 -30.37 6.34 28.29
C HIS A 593 -31.80 6.16 27.77
N LEU A 594 -31.98 5.37 26.72
CA LEU A 594 -33.30 5.09 26.16
C LEU A 594 -34.19 4.33 27.16
N VAL A 595 -33.65 3.33 27.83
CA VAL A 595 -34.42 2.55 28.82
C VAL A 595 -34.81 3.42 29.99
N GLU A 596 -33.94 4.29 30.51
CA GLU A 596 -34.28 5.26 31.56
C GLU A 596 -35.33 6.28 31.09
N THR A 597 -35.34 6.65 29.80
CA THR A 597 -36.26 7.67 29.24
C THR A 597 -37.62 7.07 28.83
N TYR A 598 -37.63 5.83 28.34
CA TYR A 598 -38.83 5.19 27.80
C TYR A 598 -39.50 4.21 28.78
N ASP A 599 -38.69 3.68 29.71
CA ASP A 599 -39.13 2.68 30.70
C ASP A 599 -39.85 1.49 30.00
N ASP A 600 -40.96 1.01 30.49
CA ASP A 600 -41.79 -0.06 29.90
C ASP A 600 -42.83 0.44 28.89
N ASN A 601 -42.76 1.72 28.43
CA ASN A 601 -43.70 2.35 27.55
C ASN A 601 -43.65 1.80 26.12
N GLU A 602 -44.53 0.84 25.82
CA GLU A 602 -44.59 0.14 24.54
C GLU A 602 -44.76 1.11 23.34
N THR A 603 -45.51 2.22 23.51
CA THR A 603 -45.75 3.19 22.41
C THR A 603 -44.42 3.84 22.00
N LYS A 604 -43.62 4.32 22.95
CA LYS A 604 -42.28 4.91 22.67
C LYS A 604 -41.36 3.90 21.99
N TRP A 605 -41.38 2.66 22.45
CA TRP A 605 -40.57 1.59 21.84
C TRP A 605 -41.01 1.23 20.44
N ARG A 606 -42.31 1.33 20.17
CA ARG A 606 -42.85 1.15 18.81
C ARG A 606 -42.39 2.25 17.86
N ASP A 607 -42.43 3.51 18.28
CA ASP A 607 -41.95 4.64 17.50
C ASP A 607 -40.44 4.50 17.23
N PHE A 608 -39.63 4.16 18.26
CA PHE A 608 -38.22 3.88 18.11
C PHE A 608 -37.91 2.80 17.07
N LEU A 609 -38.68 1.70 17.06
CA LEU A 609 -38.51 0.62 16.07
C LEU A 609 -38.90 1.04 14.65
N ILE A 610 -39.92 1.89 14.51
CA ILE A 610 -40.32 2.48 13.23
C ILE A 610 -39.18 3.35 12.68
N ASP A 611 -38.65 4.23 13.51
CA ASP A 611 -37.50 5.07 13.13
C ASP A 611 -36.29 4.24 12.71
N ALA A 612 -36.00 3.14 13.43
CA ALA A 612 -34.94 2.20 13.07
C ALA A 612 -35.17 1.56 11.69
N ASP A 613 -36.41 1.19 11.37
CA ASP A 613 -36.77 0.58 10.09
C ASP A 613 -36.62 1.57 8.94
N PHE A 614 -36.93 2.89 9.15
CA PHE A 614 -36.74 3.93 8.16
C PHE A 614 -35.29 4.16 7.73
N LEU A 615 -34.33 3.83 8.58
CA LEU A 615 -32.90 3.99 8.25
C LEU A 615 -32.41 3.01 7.16
N ASN A 616 -33.17 1.95 6.84
CA ASN A 616 -32.81 0.91 5.86
C ASN A 616 -31.37 0.34 6.05
N ALA A 617 -30.91 0.31 7.28
CA ALA A 617 -29.52 -0.03 7.64
C ALA A 617 -29.44 -1.17 8.68
N ALA A 618 -30.32 -2.16 8.60
CA ALA A 618 -30.52 -3.20 9.62
C ALA A 618 -29.22 -3.83 10.11
N GLU A 619 -28.33 -4.27 9.23
CA GLU A 619 -27.05 -4.87 9.63
C GLU A 619 -26.09 -3.85 10.28
N ALA A 620 -26.12 -2.59 9.86
CA ALA A 620 -25.23 -1.57 10.40
C ALA A 620 -25.63 -1.11 11.81
N ILE A 621 -26.94 -1.13 12.14
CA ILE A 621 -27.48 -0.75 13.46
C ILE A 621 -27.64 -1.92 14.42
N LYS A 622 -27.39 -3.13 13.97
CA LYS A 622 -27.58 -4.40 14.72
C LYS A 622 -26.94 -4.40 16.12
N GLY A 623 -25.72 -3.87 16.23
CA GLY A 623 -25.00 -3.76 17.51
C GLY A 623 -25.79 -2.93 18.52
N PHE A 624 -26.26 -1.75 18.11
CA PHE A 624 -27.04 -0.86 18.95
C PHE A 624 -28.41 -1.47 19.34
N MET A 625 -29.12 -2.08 18.37
CA MET A 625 -30.40 -2.76 18.67
C MET A 625 -30.22 -3.84 19.73
N PHE A 626 -29.14 -4.58 19.67
CA PHE A 626 -28.84 -5.57 20.70
C PHE A 626 -28.47 -4.95 22.04
N ALA A 627 -27.70 -3.85 22.03
CA ALA A 627 -27.41 -3.12 23.26
C ALA A 627 -28.68 -2.61 23.94
N VAL A 628 -29.62 -2.03 23.16
CA VAL A 628 -30.94 -1.59 23.68
C VAL A 628 -31.72 -2.74 24.29
N ARG A 629 -31.79 -3.91 23.60
CA ARG A 629 -32.44 -5.12 24.14
C ARG A 629 -31.81 -5.57 25.47
N ASP A 630 -30.49 -5.68 25.51
CA ASP A 630 -29.77 -6.12 26.70
C ASP A 630 -29.96 -5.13 27.86
N CYS A 631 -29.97 -3.82 27.59
CA CYS A 631 -30.28 -2.78 28.58
C CYS A 631 -31.72 -2.90 29.10
N TYR A 632 -32.70 -3.14 28.24
CA TYR A 632 -34.09 -3.34 28.64
C TYR A 632 -34.23 -4.53 29.59
N LEU A 633 -33.66 -5.69 29.19
CA LEU A 633 -33.72 -6.91 30.01
C LEU A 633 -32.99 -6.77 31.35
N ALA A 634 -31.91 -5.98 31.40
CA ALA A 634 -31.13 -5.77 32.62
C ALA A 634 -31.75 -4.76 33.58
N LYS A 635 -32.46 -3.72 33.10
CA LYS A 635 -32.88 -2.59 33.90
C LYS A 635 -34.38 -2.53 34.18
N ILE A 636 -35.22 -3.10 33.33
CA ILE A 636 -36.67 -3.12 33.59
C ILE A 636 -36.99 -4.29 34.53
N PRO A 637 -37.59 -4.04 35.70
CA PRO A 637 -37.89 -5.08 36.68
C PRO A 637 -38.85 -6.14 36.13
N GLY A 638 -38.40 -7.38 36.11
CA GLY A 638 -39.20 -8.50 35.66
C GLY A 638 -39.27 -8.65 34.13
N ALA A 639 -38.49 -7.88 33.38
CA ALA A 639 -38.43 -7.98 31.93
C ALA A 639 -38.05 -9.41 31.45
N LYS A 640 -38.65 -9.81 30.34
CA LYS A 640 -38.46 -11.14 29.74
C LYS A 640 -38.20 -10.98 28.24
N ASP A 641 -37.57 -11.97 27.66
CA ASP A 641 -37.38 -12.09 26.21
C ASP A 641 -38.70 -12.10 25.41
N THR A 642 -39.81 -12.43 26.07
CA THR A 642 -41.15 -12.44 25.48
C THR A 642 -41.85 -11.09 25.48
N ASP A 643 -41.25 -10.08 26.12
CA ASP A 643 -41.80 -8.73 26.13
C ASP A 643 -41.70 -8.08 24.75
N PHE A 644 -42.48 -7.03 24.52
CA PHE A 644 -42.65 -6.40 23.21
C PHE A 644 -41.28 -6.07 22.57
N LEU A 645 -40.45 -5.27 23.22
CA LEU A 645 -39.20 -4.79 22.63
C LEU A 645 -38.20 -5.92 22.36
N PRO A 646 -37.85 -6.79 23.33
CA PRO A 646 -36.95 -7.92 23.09
C PRO A 646 -37.44 -8.84 21.97
N GLN A 647 -38.74 -9.15 21.93
CA GLN A 647 -39.32 -10.01 20.92
C GLN A 647 -39.26 -9.38 19.52
N GLN A 648 -39.56 -8.09 19.39
CA GLN A 648 -39.48 -7.37 18.11
C GLN A 648 -38.05 -7.31 17.57
N ILE A 649 -37.05 -7.06 18.42
CA ILE A 649 -35.64 -7.07 18.03
C ILE A 649 -35.21 -8.49 17.63
N ALA A 650 -35.59 -9.50 18.42
CA ALA A 650 -35.27 -10.90 18.11
C ALA A 650 -35.84 -11.33 16.74
N SER A 651 -37.08 -10.94 16.43
CA SER A 651 -37.71 -11.23 15.14
C SER A 651 -36.98 -10.58 13.96
N ARG A 652 -36.59 -9.30 14.08
CA ARG A 652 -35.89 -8.55 13.01
C ARG A 652 -34.53 -9.16 12.63
N TYR A 653 -33.87 -9.77 13.60
CA TYR A 653 -32.51 -10.33 13.43
C TYR A 653 -32.48 -11.86 13.46
N ASN A 654 -33.63 -12.52 13.33
CA ASN A 654 -33.76 -13.99 13.32
C ASN A 654 -33.09 -14.67 14.55
N ILE A 655 -33.26 -14.08 15.74
CA ILE A 655 -32.77 -14.64 16.98
C ILE A 655 -33.78 -15.64 17.49
N THR A 656 -33.37 -16.90 17.74
CA THR A 656 -34.24 -17.89 18.37
C THR A 656 -34.30 -17.63 19.87
N ILE A 657 -35.46 -17.27 20.39
CA ILE A 657 -35.72 -17.12 21.81
C ILE A 657 -35.84 -18.53 22.41
N ALA A 658 -34.98 -18.89 23.34
CA ALA A 658 -35.09 -20.14 24.08
C ALA A 658 -36.33 -20.07 24.95
N VAL A 659 -37.37 -20.80 24.60
CA VAL A 659 -38.50 -21.00 25.49
C VAL A 659 -38.00 -21.86 26.66
N PRO A 660 -38.13 -21.42 27.93
CA PRO A 660 -37.79 -22.28 29.08
C PRO A 660 -38.59 -23.57 28.97
N LEU A 661 -37.92 -24.70 28.92
CA LEU A 661 -38.55 -26.01 29.08
C LEU A 661 -39.33 -26.01 30.40
N GLN A 662 -40.66 -26.01 30.31
CA GLN A 662 -41.50 -26.20 31.49
C GLN A 662 -41.02 -27.52 32.15
N SER A 663 -40.56 -27.41 33.39
CA SER A 663 -40.26 -28.58 34.19
C SER A 663 -41.47 -29.52 34.14
N PRO A 664 -41.29 -30.83 33.83
CA PRO A 664 -42.40 -31.76 33.85
C PRO A 664 -43.06 -31.70 35.23
N GLN A 665 -44.34 -31.36 35.26
CA GLN A 665 -45.14 -31.45 36.49
C GLN A 665 -44.97 -32.88 37.03
N ALA A 666 -44.45 -32.97 38.26
CA ALA A 666 -44.38 -34.22 38.98
C ALA A 666 -45.79 -34.78 39.07
N VAL A 667 -46.07 -35.84 38.31
CA VAL A 667 -47.28 -36.65 38.46
C VAL A 667 -47.15 -37.32 39.78
N SER A 668 -47.97 -36.91 40.75
CA SER A 668 -48.12 -37.59 42.03
C SER A 668 -48.67 -39.00 41.78
N PRO A 669 -48.04 -40.07 42.30
CA PRO A 669 -48.65 -41.38 42.25
C PRO A 669 -49.80 -41.40 43.22
N GLY A 670 -50.99 -41.66 42.68
CA GLY A 670 -52.16 -42.03 43.46
C GLY A 670 -52.14 -43.52 43.91
#